data_8014fb1e9ebdcd50c696d98819213d1d
#
_entry.id   8014fb1e9ebdcd50c696d98819213d1d
#
_cell.length_a   1.000
_cell.length_b   1.000
_cell.length_c   1.000
_cell.angle_alpha   90.00
_cell.angle_beta   90.00
_cell.angle_gamma   90.00
#
_symmetry.space_group_name_H-M   'P 1'
#
loop_
_entity.id
_entity.type
_entity.pdbx_description
1 polymer ?
#
loop_
_entity_poly.entity_id
_entity_poly.type
_entity_poly.pdbx_seq_one_letter_code
_entity_poly.pdbx_strand_id
1 'polypeptide(L)'
;MQRNAQSDDVKFLALSRPDFMLADAERIARELYGVDATGKEFYAERDRSFYLRAADGREFVLKIVHADEVESNIDLQVQALSWLSRQDPGLPIPRMQCDRNGAQITHAPSADGRRHAVWMLSYLPGTPIMETNPDSGTVRELGRIMGRMDQALRGFFHPAAGHEIVWDARMAPRLAHHLALIEDAADRALLERIIARFAADALPRLNGLRAQVIHNDFNFHNVLVDEKNPDRITGLIDFGDMIHGPLIIEPAVAGSDAVLGTDRPLERVVELLRGYHKIVPLSVEETDLVFDLIQSRHAMALAILARRRAQNMTETNYLEGYAEPCRKSAWAMEEIGRDRASAAFRAAIEPRRSVRVPQIPAGEVDADRAAMLARRKRFMGPQAYMFYEKPLHMVRGEGAWLYDVTGRRYLDVYNNVPHVGHCHPHVVEAIARQAAILNTNTRYLFDEVLDYAERLGATMPAGSGLTACMFVNSGSEAVDLAGRLAKAYTGNSGALVMEYAYHGWTEAVEALSPEIGAGAAWRPHVRMLTAPDEYRGPHRRGSNDIAARYAADADRAIRSLAEGGHKPAFFIADAALLTNGVIDAPMGWLKGVYDRVRKAGGLCIADEVQTGFGRQGDAMWGFELHGVTPDIVCMGKPIGNGHPLGAVVTRPEIVQALVDQRIFFSTFGGNNVACAAGMAVLDVLEQEGLQENAKVVGTHFKQSLRTLAGRHEWIGDVRGRGLLVGLELVRDRKSLEPAAAETKRVVNRMRDLGVLTASEGPHGNVLKLRPPICFTREQADLTIAAVDQALSEL
;
A
#
# COMPACT_ATOMS: atom_id res chain seq x y z
N MET A 1 -3.93 35.14 32.77
CA MET A 1 -4.11 34.44 34.05
C MET A 1 -3.08 33.33 34.12
N GLN A 2 -1.92 33.61 34.68
CA GLN A 2 -0.90 32.61 34.99
C GLN A 2 -1.37 31.88 36.24
N ARG A 3 -1.94 30.70 36.13
CA ARG A 3 -2.09 29.78 37.25
C ARG A 3 -0.78 29.04 37.43
N ASN A 4 -0.30 29.00 38.68
CA ASN A 4 0.91 28.37 39.14
C ASN A 4 1.08 26.93 38.57
N ALA A 5 1.97 26.76 37.61
CA ALA A 5 2.36 25.47 37.06
C ALA A 5 3.20 24.61 38.05
N GLN A 6 3.47 25.10 39.24
CA GLN A 6 4.31 24.42 40.27
C GLN A 6 3.54 23.56 41.27
N SER A 7 2.20 23.59 41.29
CA SER A 7 1.43 22.89 42.33
C SER A 7 0.83 21.55 41.91
N ASP A 8 0.73 21.25 40.59
CA ASP A 8 0.04 20.05 40.13
C ASP A 8 0.95 18.83 39.97
N ASP A 9 2.25 19.03 39.76
CA ASP A 9 3.25 17.95 39.64
C ASP A 9 3.47 17.18 40.96
N VAL A 10 3.06 17.72 42.08
CA VAL A 10 3.37 17.19 43.43
C VAL A 10 2.39 16.08 43.87
N LYS A 11 1.19 16.06 43.33
CA LYS A 11 0.15 15.11 43.79
C LYS A 11 0.39 13.65 43.37
N PHE A 12 1.13 13.40 42.30
CA PHE A 12 1.27 12.05 41.76
C PHE A 12 2.42 11.21 42.37
N LEU A 13 3.30 11.78 43.18
CA LEU A 13 4.52 11.11 43.63
C LEU A 13 4.66 10.93 45.15
N ALA A 14 3.66 11.29 45.95
CA ALA A 14 3.79 11.33 47.41
C ALA A 14 2.64 10.66 48.18
N LEU A 15 2.06 9.59 47.65
CA LEU A 15 1.06 8.82 48.40
C LEU A 15 1.79 7.78 49.27
N SER A 16 1.54 7.78 50.58
CA SER A 16 1.96 6.72 51.48
C SER A 16 1.17 5.45 51.19
N ARG A 17 1.84 4.30 51.18
CA ARG A 17 1.15 3.01 50.97
C ARG A 17 0.03 2.81 51.96
N PRO A 18 -1.08 2.12 51.57
CA PRO A 18 -2.16 1.74 52.47
C PRO A 18 -1.63 0.94 53.68
N ASP A 19 -2.14 1.20 54.89
CA ASP A 19 -1.76 0.46 56.07
C ASP A 19 -2.54 -0.86 56.20
N PHE A 20 -2.04 -1.87 55.47
CA PHE A 20 -2.55 -3.25 55.49
C PHE A 20 -1.39 -4.23 55.58
N MET A 21 -1.56 -5.22 56.42
CA MET A 21 -0.60 -6.30 56.58
C MET A 21 -1.07 -7.57 55.86
N LEU A 22 -0.17 -8.56 55.70
CA LEU A 22 -0.52 -9.86 55.11
C LEU A 22 -1.75 -10.50 55.78
N ALA A 23 -1.86 -10.45 57.11
CA ALA A 23 -3.00 -10.98 57.84
C ALA A 23 -4.35 -10.31 57.46
N ASP A 24 -4.32 -9.06 57.07
CA ASP A 24 -5.50 -8.34 56.59
C ASP A 24 -5.87 -8.85 55.16
N ALA A 25 -4.89 -9.06 54.28
CA ALA A 25 -5.12 -9.61 52.94
C ALA A 25 -5.70 -11.01 53.02
N GLU A 26 -5.19 -11.89 53.89
CA GLU A 26 -5.72 -13.23 54.12
C GLU A 26 -7.17 -13.18 54.71
N ARG A 27 -7.42 -12.28 55.67
CA ARG A 27 -8.78 -12.04 56.20
C ARG A 27 -9.74 -11.54 55.09
N ILE A 28 -9.35 -10.55 54.29
CA ILE A 28 -10.13 -10.02 53.17
C ILE A 28 -10.44 -11.09 52.17
N ALA A 29 -9.47 -11.90 51.76
CA ALA A 29 -9.69 -13.02 50.84
C ALA A 29 -10.73 -14.01 51.37
N ARG A 30 -10.67 -14.33 52.66
CA ARG A 30 -11.61 -15.24 53.30
C ARG A 30 -13.03 -14.63 53.40
N GLU A 31 -13.10 -13.42 53.87
CA GLU A 31 -14.42 -12.78 54.16
C GLU A 31 -15.14 -12.37 52.88
N LEU A 32 -14.42 -11.66 51.95
CA LEU A 32 -15.06 -11.08 50.79
C LEU A 32 -15.09 -12.03 49.62
N TYR A 33 -14.03 -12.81 49.39
CA TYR A 33 -13.95 -13.71 48.23
C TYR A 33 -14.22 -15.17 48.54
N GLY A 34 -14.29 -15.54 49.83
CA GLY A 34 -14.54 -16.93 50.24
C GLY A 34 -13.34 -17.86 50.00
N VAL A 35 -12.13 -17.27 49.91
CA VAL A 35 -10.90 -17.99 49.67
C VAL A 35 -10.07 -18.05 50.95
N ASP A 36 -9.89 -19.23 51.51
CA ASP A 36 -8.98 -19.45 52.63
C ASP A 36 -7.56 -19.70 52.05
N ALA A 37 -6.71 -18.71 52.22
CA ALA A 37 -5.39 -18.67 51.59
C ALA A 37 -4.36 -18.11 52.53
N THR A 38 -3.06 -18.48 52.28
CA THR A 38 -1.88 -17.92 52.92
C THR A 38 -0.97 -17.38 51.84
N GLY A 39 -0.11 -16.42 52.19
CA GLY A 39 0.66 -15.79 51.13
C GLY A 39 1.86 -14.98 51.55
N LYS A 40 2.25 -14.03 50.73
CA LYS A 40 3.34 -13.07 50.96
C LYS A 40 3.00 -11.74 50.27
N GLU A 41 3.60 -10.65 50.76
CA GLU A 41 3.50 -9.37 50.12
C GLU A 41 4.44 -9.30 48.89
N PHE A 42 3.93 -8.69 47.79
CA PHE A 42 4.75 -8.23 46.68
C PHE A 42 5.07 -6.75 46.82
N TYR A 43 6.22 -6.36 46.31
CA TYR A 43 6.55 -4.94 46.19
C TYR A 43 5.58 -4.27 45.19
N ALA A 44 5.00 -3.16 45.59
CA ALA A 44 4.25 -2.27 44.72
C ALA A 44 4.54 -0.83 45.17
N GLU A 45 4.58 0.10 44.20
CA GLU A 45 5.01 1.48 44.45
C GLU A 45 3.96 2.29 45.24
N ARG A 46 2.67 2.14 44.92
CA ARG A 46 1.55 2.92 45.46
C ARG A 46 0.53 2.11 46.24
N ASP A 47 0.32 0.89 45.82
CA ASP A 47 -0.68 -0.03 46.33
C ASP A 47 -0.06 -1.08 47.26
N ARG A 48 -0.89 -1.87 47.88
CA ARG A 48 -0.47 -3.14 48.50
C ARG A 48 -0.90 -4.27 47.59
N SER A 49 0.04 -5.13 47.26
CA SER A 49 -0.21 -6.32 46.44
C SER A 49 0.23 -7.57 47.19
N PHE A 50 -0.66 -8.52 47.32
CA PHE A 50 -0.41 -9.74 48.09
C PHE A 50 -0.61 -10.97 47.17
N TYR A 51 0.40 -11.81 47.08
CA TYR A 51 0.26 -13.15 46.55
C TYR A 51 -0.42 -14.03 47.60
N LEU A 52 -1.45 -14.76 47.19
CA LEU A 52 -2.24 -15.65 48.03
C LEU A 52 -2.39 -17.02 47.38
N ARG A 53 -2.12 -18.09 48.13
CA ARG A 53 -2.29 -19.47 47.68
C ARG A 53 -3.35 -20.17 48.55
N ALA A 54 -4.42 -20.59 47.91
CA ALA A 54 -5.50 -21.31 48.53
C ALA A 54 -5.10 -22.78 48.80
N ALA A 55 -5.79 -23.40 49.74
CA ALA A 55 -5.55 -24.79 50.11
C ALA A 55 -5.83 -25.80 48.95
N ASP A 56 -6.69 -25.43 48.01
CA ASP A 56 -6.99 -26.20 46.79
C ASP A 56 -5.97 -26.02 45.66
N GLY A 57 -4.91 -25.25 45.92
CA GLY A 57 -3.80 -24.99 44.98
C GLY A 57 -4.02 -23.82 44.03
N ARG A 58 -5.18 -23.15 44.05
CA ARG A 58 -5.40 -21.93 43.27
C ARG A 58 -4.53 -20.79 43.83
N GLU A 59 -4.06 -19.93 42.94
CA GLU A 59 -3.15 -18.81 43.26
C GLU A 59 -3.73 -17.48 42.75
N PHE A 60 -3.59 -16.43 43.60
CA PHE A 60 -4.22 -15.14 43.39
C PHE A 60 -3.27 -13.99 43.70
N VAL A 61 -3.57 -12.83 43.17
CA VAL A 61 -3.03 -11.52 43.61
C VAL A 61 -4.18 -10.68 44.11
N LEU A 62 -4.10 -10.28 45.38
CA LEU A 62 -5.03 -9.31 45.99
C LEU A 62 -4.37 -7.95 45.97
N LYS A 63 -5.03 -6.97 45.35
CA LYS A 63 -4.60 -5.56 45.33
C LYS A 63 -5.48 -4.74 46.25
N ILE A 64 -4.84 -3.90 47.11
CA ILE A 64 -5.50 -2.92 47.99
C ILE A 64 -4.98 -1.56 47.57
N VAL A 65 -5.84 -0.74 47.04
CA VAL A 65 -5.49 0.51 46.37
C VAL A 65 -5.50 1.66 47.38
N HIS A 66 -4.68 2.69 47.18
CA HIS A 66 -4.67 3.87 48.04
C HIS A 66 -6.05 4.53 48.09
N ALA A 67 -6.47 5.01 49.29
CA ALA A 67 -7.83 5.56 49.50
C ALA A 67 -8.14 6.82 48.67
N ASP A 68 -7.10 7.58 48.27
CA ASP A 68 -7.23 8.78 47.45
C ASP A 68 -7.12 8.49 45.93
N GLU A 69 -6.93 7.23 45.51
CA GLU A 69 -6.98 6.86 44.09
C GLU A 69 -8.38 7.09 43.53
N VAL A 70 -8.44 7.61 42.32
CA VAL A 70 -9.68 7.91 41.64
C VAL A 70 -10.37 6.59 41.22
N GLU A 71 -11.55 6.33 41.76
CA GLU A 71 -12.27 5.06 41.54
C GLU A 71 -12.46 4.72 40.04
N SER A 72 -12.64 5.74 39.16
CA SER A 72 -12.78 5.55 37.74
C SER A 72 -11.48 5.02 37.07
N ASN A 73 -10.30 5.26 37.65
CA ASN A 73 -9.04 4.70 37.14
C ASN A 73 -8.93 3.21 37.47
N ILE A 74 -9.42 2.82 38.64
CA ILE A 74 -9.53 1.40 39.03
C ILE A 74 -10.52 0.70 38.12
N ASP A 75 -11.67 1.32 37.86
CA ASP A 75 -12.71 0.78 36.98
C ASP A 75 -12.19 0.60 35.55
N LEU A 76 -11.38 1.52 35.01
CA LEU A 76 -10.72 1.38 33.71
C LEU A 76 -9.92 0.08 33.63
N GLN A 77 -9.07 -0.21 34.64
CA GLN A 77 -8.25 -1.42 34.67
C GLN A 77 -9.10 -2.70 34.71
N VAL A 78 -10.11 -2.72 35.58
CA VAL A 78 -11.01 -3.86 35.76
C VAL A 78 -11.83 -4.13 34.51
N GLN A 79 -12.37 -3.08 33.90
CA GLN A 79 -13.14 -3.20 32.65
C GLN A 79 -12.26 -3.64 31.47
N ALA A 80 -11.04 -3.12 31.38
CA ALA A 80 -10.10 -3.53 30.34
C ALA A 80 -9.71 -5.00 30.46
N LEU A 81 -9.35 -5.49 31.64
CA LEU A 81 -9.04 -6.90 31.89
C LEU A 81 -10.23 -7.80 31.58
N SER A 82 -11.43 -7.37 31.97
CA SER A 82 -12.66 -8.10 31.68
C SER A 82 -12.99 -8.13 30.18
N TRP A 83 -12.74 -7.01 29.49
CA TRP A 83 -12.88 -6.90 28.03
C TRP A 83 -11.89 -7.82 27.30
N LEU A 84 -10.61 -7.71 27.59
CA LEU A 84 -9.54 -8.51 27.02
C LEU A 84 -9.78 -10.01 27.19
N SER A 85 -10.24 -10.41 28.39
CA SER A 85 -10.56 -11.80 28.70
C SER A 85 -11.68 -12.38 27.82
N ARG A 86 -12.60 -11.54 27.35
CA ARG A 86 -13.67 -11.93 26.41
C ARG A 86 -13.24 -11.89 24.97
N GLN A 87 -12.43 -10.89 24.57
CA GLN A 87 -12.02 -10.70 23.16
C GLN A 87 -10.95 -11.70 22.72
N ASP A 88 -9.97 -11.98 23.59
CA ASP A 88 -8.93 -12.97 23.33
C ASP A 88 -8.64 -13.78 24.61
N PRO A 89 -9.39 -14.87 24.86
CA PRO A 89 -9.17 -15.73 26.03
C PRO A 89 -7.78 -16.35 26.11
N GLY A 90 -7.05 -16.40 25.00
CA GLY A 90 -5.69 -16.92 24.92
C GLY A 90 -4.58 -15.92 25.26
N LEU A 91 -4.90 -14.68 25.60
CA LEU A 91 -3.91 -13.72 26.08
C LEU A 91 -3.42 -14.12 27.48
N PRO A 92 -2.09 -14.05 27.74
CA PRO A 92 -1.53 -14.35 29.05
C PRO A 92 -1.67 -13.14 29.99
N ILE A 93 -2.90 -12.82 30.37
CA ILE A 93 -3.23 -11.72 31.28
C ILE A 93 -3.93 -12.24 32.53
N PRO A 94 -3.85 -11.52 33.67
CA PRO A 94 -4.57 -11.89 34.88
C PRO A 94 -6.09 -11.90 34.64
N ARG A 95 -6.81 -12.82 35.31
CA ARG A 95 -8.26 -12.92 35.25
C ARG A 95 -8.89 -12.36 36.51
N MET A 96 -9.90 -11.50 36.31
CA MET A 96 -10.65 -10.94 37.41
C MET A 96 -11.37 -12.04 38.21
N GLN A 97 -11.32 -11.91 39.54
CA GLN A 97 -12.10 -12.72 40.47
C GLN A 97 -13.22 -11.85 41.05
N CYS A 98 -14.43 -12.37 41.06
CA CYS A 98 -15.54 -11.68 41.72
C CYS A 98 -15.59 -12.02 43.23
N ASP A 99 -16.02 -11.06 44.02
CA ASP A 99 -16.35 -11.31 45.43
C ASP A 99 -17.58 -12.22 45.57
N ARG A 100 -17.98 -12.53 46.81
CA ARG A 100 -19.14 -13.40 47.12
C ARG A 100 -20.47 -12.81 46.62
N ASN A 101 -20.53 -11.52 46.35
CA ASN A 101 -21.72 -10.82 45.83
C ASN A 101 -21.70 -10.65 44.33
N GLY A 102 -20.63 -11.13 43.63
CA GLY A 102 -20.46 -11.00 42.17
C GLY A 102 -19.82 -9.68 41.76
N ALA A 103 -19.32 -8.85 42.67
CA ALA A 103 -18.63 -7.58 42.35
C ALA A 103 -17.14 -7.86 42.05
N GLN A 104 -16.61 -7.14 41.04
CA GLN A 104 -15.17 -7.21 40.67
C GLN A 104 -14.31 -6.25 41.49
N ILE A 105 -14.90 -5.14 41.95
CA ILE A 105 -14.28 -4.20 42.88
C ILE A 105 -15.10 -4.22 44.18
N THR A 106 -14.43 -4.38 45.30
CA THR A 106 -15.02 -4.29 46.61
C THR A 106 -14.21 -3.32 47.49
N HIS A 107 -14.60 -3.12 48.76
CA HIS A 107 -13.90 -2.18 49.63
C HIS A 107 -13.65 -2.80 51.03
N ALA A 108 -12.47 -2.47 51.56
CA ALA A 108 -12.11 -2.82 52.93
C ALA A 108 -11.69 -1.56 53.71
N PRO A 109 -12.09 -1.43 55.00
CA PRO A 109 -11.64 -0.37 55.87
C PRO A 109 -10.23 -0.67 56.37
N SER A 110 -9.37 0.36 56.39
CA SER A 110 -8.08 0.32 57.09
C SER A 110 -8.26 0.62 58.59
N ALA A 111 -7.18 0.47 59.36
CA ALA A 111 -7.20 0.75 60.82
C ALA A 111 -7.60 2.18 61.16
N ASP A 112 -7.35 3.14 60.30
CA ASP A 112 -7.74 4.55 60.45
C ASP A 112 -9.16 4.86 59.96
N GLY A 113 -9.91 3.84 59.52
CA GLY A 113 -11.31 3.92 59.09
C GLY A 113 -11.53 4.39 57.66
N ARG A 114 -10.46 4.64 56.86
CA ARG A 114 -10.58 4.96 55.43
C ARG A 114 -11.00 3.73 54.67
N ARG A 115 -11.78 3.92 53.60
CA ARG A 115 -12.19 2.83 52.70
C ARG A 115 -11.24 2.74 51.55
N HIS A 116 -10.71 1.55 51.33
CA HIS A 116 -9.81 1.23 50.24
C HIS A 116 -10.48 0.30 49.24
N ALA A 117 -10.35 0.57 47.95
CA ALA A 117 -10.79 -0.36 46.91
C ALA A 117 -9.90 -1.60 46.92
N VAL A 118 -10.55 -2.74 46.83
CA VAL A 118 -9.91 -4.08 46.80
C VAL A 118 -10.40 -4.86 45.62
N TRP A 119 -9.51 -5.53 44.93
CA TRP A 119 -9.81 -6.43 43.84
C TRP A 119 -8.80 -7.58 43.78
N MET A 120 -9.28 -8.72 43.25
CA MET A 120 -8.49 -9.94 43.21
C MET A 120 -8.35 -10.48 41.79
N LEU A 121 -7.18 -10.96 41.46
CA LEU A 121 -6.77 -11.46 40.17
C LEU A 121 -6.23 -12.90 40.30
N SER A 122 -6.32 -13.68 39.22
CA SER A 122 -5.49 -14.89 39.10
C SER A 122 -4.01 -14.53 39.09
N TYR A 123 -3.19 -15.30 39.79
CA TYR A 123 -1.74 -15.19 39.70
C TYR A 123 -1.23 -15.75 38.37
N LEU A 124 -0.22 -15.11 37.79
CA LEU A 124 0.47 -15.59 36.60
C LEU A 124 1.90 -16.01 37.01
N PRO A 125 2.28 -17.29 36.84
CA PRO A 125 3.63 -17.74 37.15
C PRO A 125 4.61 -17.31 36.06
N GLY A 126 5.83 -16.98 36.48
CA GLY A 126 6.92 -16.64 35.59
C GLY A 126 7.91 -15.69 36.24
N THR A 127 9.03 -15.47 35.55
CA THR A 127 10.11 -14.53 35.90
C THR A 127 9.99 -13.30 35.00
N PRO A 128 10.15 -12.07 35.53
CA PRO A 128 10.21 -10.87 34.71
C PRO A 128 11.27 -11.00 33.62
N ILE A 129 10.93 -10.65 32.37
CA ILE A 129 11.85 -10.78 31.24
C ILE A 129 13.11 -9.91 31.44
N MET A 130 13.03 -8.86 32.23
CA MET A 130 14.15 -8.03 32.63
C MET A 130 15.24 -8.83 33.40
N GLU A 131 14.87 -9.83 34.16
CA GLU A 131 15.78 -10.69 34.91
C GLU A 131 16.44 -11.78 34.04
N THR A 132 16.06 -11.83 32.77
CA THR A 132 16.59 -12.75 31.76
C THR A 132 17.47 -11.99 30.76
N ASN A 133 18.10 -12.70 29.85
CA ASN A 133 18.75 -12.11 28.68
C ASN A 133 17.98 -12.54 27.43
N PRO A 134 16.84 -11.88 27.10
CA PRO A 134 15.97 -12.33 26.01
C PRO A 134 16.73 -12.32 24.69
N ASP A 135 16.54 -13.36 23.88
CA ASP A 135 17.04 -13.39 22.52
C ASP A 135 16.11 -12.62 21.55
N SER A 136 16.50 -12.53 20.30
CA SER A 136 15.71 -11.85 19.27
C SER A 136 14.37 -12.55 18.99
N GLY A 137 14.26 -13.86 19.27
CA GLY A 137 13.03 -14.64 19.12
C GLY A 137 12.01 -14.28 20.18
N THR A 138 12.46 -14.24 21.45
CA THR A 138 11.64 -13.83 22.60
C THR A 138 11.09 -12.42 22.43
N VAL A 139 11.94 -11.47 22.00
CA VAL A 139 11.55 -10.08 21.76
C VAL A 139 10.52 -9.99 20.60
N ARG A 140 10.66 -10.82 19.56
CA ARG A 140 9.67 -10.89 18.47
C ARG A 140 8.34 -11.45 18.96
N GLU A 141 8.35 -12.48 19.82
CA GLU A 141 7.14 -13.03 20.41
C GLU A 141 6.43 -12.02 21.33
N LEU A 142 7.21 -11.23 22.09
CA LEU A 142 6.65 -10.10 22.85
C LEU A 142 5.89 -9.14 21.93
N GLY A 143 6.51 -8.70 20.85
CA GLY A 143 5.84 -7.83 19.87
C GLY A 143 4.54 -8.45 19.34
N ARG A 144 4.51 -9.77 19.09
CA ARG A 144 3.30 -10.48 18.63
C ARG A 144 2.19 -10.48 19.68
N ILE A 145 2.54 -10.71 20.95
CA ILE A 145 1.55 -10.75 22.03
C ILE A 145 1.00 -9.34 22.32
N MET A 146 1.85 -8.32 22.30
CA MET A 146 1.44 -6.91 22.40
C MET A 146 0.45 -6.55 21.28
N GLY A 147 0.78 -6.91 20.03
CA GLY A 147 -0.13 -6.67 18.90
C GLY A 147 -1.48 -7.38 19.06
N ARG A 148 -1.51 -8.60 19.63
CA ARG A 148 -2.78 -9.29 19.94
C ARG A 148 -3.58 -8.55 21.00
N MET A 149 -2.94 -8.02 22.02
CA MET A 149 -3.61 -7.26 23.06
C MET A 149 -4.20 -5.96 22.48
N ASP A 150 -3.44 -5.22 21.71
CA ASP A 150 -3.94 -4.00 21.05
C ASP A 150 -5.06 -4.27 20.05
N GLN A 151 -4.96 -5.38 19.33
CA GLN A 151 -6.07 -5.83 18.47
C GLN A 151 -7.31 -6.15 19.28
N ALA A 152 -7.16 -6.78 20.44
CA ALA A 152 -8.27 -7.10 21.34
C ALA A 152 -8.86 -5.86 22.04
N LEU A 153 -8.05 -4.81 22.29
CA LEU A 153 -8.50 -3.51 22.82
C LEU A 153 -9.20 -2.64 21.77
N ARG A 154 -9.16 -3.01 20.49
CA ARG A 154 -9.84 -2.25 19.44
C ARG A 154 -11.35 -2.15 19.74
N GLY A 155 -11.83 -0.92 19.84
CA GLY A 155 -13.22 -0.63 20.19
C GLY A 155 -13.52 -0.62 21.69
N PHE A 156 -12.54 -0.89 22.55
CA PHE A 156 -12.67 -0.64 23.97
C PHE A 156 -12.62 0.88 24.24
N PHE A 157 -13.56 1.37 24.98
CA PHE A 157 -13.66 2.78 25.38
C PHE A 157 -13.98 2.89 26.85
N HIS A 158 -13.28 3.79 27.56
CA HIS A 158 -13.58 4.13 28.95
C HIS A 158 -13.33 5.62 29.19
N PRO A 159 -14.25 6.34 29.86
CA PRO A 159 -14.10 7.79 30.08
C PRO A 159 -12.82 8.19 30.83
N ALA A 160 -12.36 7.36 31.76
CA ALA A 160 -11.14 7.62 32.52
C ALA A 160 -9.84 7.42 31.71
N ALA A 161 -9.89 6.83 30.53
CA ALA A 161 -8.67 6.61 29.74
C ALA A 161 -8.03 7.92 29.21
N GLY A 162 -8.72 9.04 29.36
CA GLY A 162 -8.20 10.38 29.05
C GLY A 162 -7.43 11.07 30.21
N HIS A 163 -7.17 10.38 31.31
CA HIS A 163 -6.42 10.96 32.44
C HIS A 163 -4.94 11.18 32.07
N GLU A 164 -4.32 12.17 32.73
CA GLU A 164 -2.88 12.46 32.54
C GLU A 164 -2.05 11.63 33.51
N ILE A 165 -1.01 10.95 33.00
CA ILE A 165 -0.02 10.23 33.79
C ILE A 165 1.39 10.65 33.41
N VAL A 166 2.31 10.60 34.36
CA VAL A 166 3.68 11.06 34.14
C VAL A 166 4.42 10.23 33.09
N TRP A 167 4.07 8.96 32.94
CA TRP A 167 4.71 8.03 31.99
C TRP A 167 4.12 8.08 30.56
N ASP A 168 3.13 8.93 30.32
CA ASP A 168 2.70 9.19 28.95
C ASP A 168 3.83 9.90 28.17
N ALA A 169 4.26 9.34 27.06
CA ALA A 169 5.31 9.92 26.24
C ALA A 169 5.05 11.39 25.86
N ARG A 170 3.78 11.78 25.72
CA ARG A 170 3.37 13.17 25.43
C ARG A 170 3.72 14.15 26.54
N MET A 171 4.00 13.67 27.77
CA MET A 171 4.41 14.47 28.92
C MET A 171 5.92 14.77 28.93
N ALA A 172 6.73 14.14 28.10
CA ALA A 172 8.17 14.33 28.07
C ALA A 172 8.63 15.82 28.11
N PRO A 173 8.04 16.74 27.32
CA PRO A 173 8.45 18.16 27.39
C PRO A 173 8.17 18.84 28.74
N ARG A 174 7.16 18.37 29.48
CA ARG A 174 6.86 18.93 30.83
C ARG A 174 7.90 18.53 31.85
N LEU A 175 8.65 17.45 31.62
CA LEU A 175 9.71 16.99 32.53
C LEU A 175 11.06 17.65 32.25
N ALA A 176 11.20 18.44 31.19
CA ALA A 176 12.46 19.05 30.76
C ALA A 176 13.14 19.88 31.88
N HIS A 177 12.37 20.56 32.73
CA HIS A 177 12.92 21.38 33.84
C HIS A 177 13.62 20.54 34.91
N HIS A 178 13.31 19.24 35.03
CA HIS A 178 13.99 18.34 35.96
C HIS A 178 15.39 17.91 35.48
N LEU A 179 15.67 18.06 34.17
CA LEU A 179 17.00 17.78 33.63
C LEU A 179 18.09 18.64 34.23
N ALA A 180 17.73 19.84 34.72
CA ALA A 180 18.66 20.72 35.45
C ALA A 180 19.23 20.08 36.76
N LEU A 181 18.59 19.04 37.28
CA LEU A 181 19.02 18.29 38.46
C LEU A 181 20.07 17.22 38.14
N ILE A 182 20.37 16.96 36.85
CA ILE A 182 21.38 16.00 36.42
C ILE A 182 22.77 16.69 36.55
N GLU A 183 23.65 16.11 37.33
CA GLU A 183 24.96 16.69 37.61
C GLU A 183 25.90 16.70 36.41
N ASP A 184 25.99 15.58 35.67
CA ASP A 184 26.83 15.48 34.47
C ASP A 184 26.35 16.41 33.38
N ALA A 185 27.20 17.34 32.96
CA ALA A 185 26.85 18.36 31.97
C ALA A 185 26.65 17.78 30.56
N ALA A 186 27.35 16.68 30.21
CA ALA A 186 27.25 16.04 28.89
C ALA A 186 25.94 15.25 28.79
N ASP A 187 25.59 14.50 29.83
CA ASP A 187 24.33 13.78 29.93
C ASP A 187 23.15 14.75 29.90
N ARG A 188 23.21 15.83 30.71
CA ARG A 188 22.18 16.87 30.71
C ARG A 188 21.98 17.47 29.32
N ALA A 189 23.05 17.86 28.63
CA ALA A 189 22.98 18.46 27.30
C ALA A 189 22.43 17.47 26.24
N LEU A 190 22.74 16.17 26.35
CA LEU A 190 22.16 15.14 25.50
C LEU A 190 20.65 15.05 25.70
N LEU A 191 20.22 14.90 26.96
CA LEU A 191 18.79 14.70 27.27
C LEU A 191 17.94 15.93 26.94
N GLU A 192 18.48 17.14 27.12
CA GLU A 192 17.84 18.38 26.67
C GLU A 192 17.63 18.41 25.16
N ARG A 193 18.64 18.00 24.38
CA ARG A 193 18.48 17.88 22.91
C ARG A 193 17.43 16.84 22.53
N ILE A 194 17.40 15.68 23.18
CA ILE A 194 16.42 14.63 22.96
C ILE A 194 15.01 15.18 23.19
N ILE A 195 14.75 15.78 24.33
CA ILE A 195 13.43 16.33 24.66
C ILE A 195 13.06 17.49 23.73
N ALA A 196 13.99 18.37 23.37
CA ALA A 196 13.74 19.47 22.45
C ALA A 196 13.38 18.97 21.04
N ARG A 197 14.12 17.98 20.53
CA ARG A 197 13.81 17.32 19.24
C ARG A 197 12.45 16.65 19.28
N PHE A 198 12.15 15.89 20.32
CA PHE A 198 10.85 15.25 20.51
C PHE A 198 9.71 16.28 20.50
N ALA A 199 9.83 17.36 21.24
CA ALA A 199 8.82 18.41 21.34
C ALA A 199 8.58 19.15 20.02
N ALA A 200 9.66 19.40 19.26
CA ALA A 200 9.60 20.18 18.02
C ALA A 200 9.12 19.39 16.80
N ASP A 201 9.47 18.10 16.69
CA ASP A 201 9.23 17.29 15.51
C ASP A 201 8.31 16.09 15.80
N ALA A 202 8.66 15.24 16.77
CA ALA A 202 7.96 13.97 16.96
C ALA A 202 6.57 14.16 17.60
N LEU A 203 6.42 15.01 18.61
CA LEU A 203 5.17 15.19 19.34
C LEU A 203 4.03 15.74 18.44
N PRO A 204 4.22 16.74 17.58
CA PRO A 204 3.16 17.19 16.65
C PRO A 204 2.70 16.08 15.72
N ARG A 205 3.62 15.27 15.20
CA ARG A 205 3.31 14.13 14.34
C ARG A 205 2.60 13.01 15.10
N LEU A 206 3.05 12.71 16.30
CA LEU A 206 2.46 11.69 17.18
C LEU A 206 0.97 11.95 17.44
N ASN A 207 0.59 13.22 17.67
CA ASN A 207 -0.79 13.61 17.92
C ASN A 207 -1.74 13.42 16.71
N GLY A 208 -1.21 13.30 15.51
CA GLY A 208 -1.96 13.03 14.28
C GLY A 208 -2.14 11.55 13.98
N LEU A 209 -1.54 10.64 14.74
CA LEU A 209 -1.60 9.20 14.48
C LEU A 209 -2.85 8.56 15.08
N ARG A 210 -3.20 7.38 14.57
CA ARG A 210 -4.30 6.58 15.11
C ARG A 210 -4.08 6.25 16.58
N ALA A 211 -5.13 6.39 17.38
CA ALA A 211 -5.11 6.23 18.82
C ALA A 211 -6.23 5.31 19.31
N GLN A 212 -6.00 4.65 20.42
CA GLN A 212 -6.97 3.83 21.15
C GLN A 212 -6.59 3.77 22.62
N VAL A 213 -7.35 3.03 23.44
CA VAL A 213 -6.89 2.66 24.77
C VAL A 213 -5.72 1.68 24.63
N ILE A 214 -4.60 1.99 25.28
CA ILE A 214 -3.35 1.23 25.27
C ILE A 214 -2.91 0.92 26.69
N HIS A 215 -2.03 -0.07 26.87
CA HIS A 215 -1.45 -0.43 28.17
C HIS A 215 -0.44 0.62 28.67
N ASN A 216 0.33 1.19 27.74
CA ASN A 216 1.30 2.28 27.94
C ASN A 216 2.49 1.96 28.86
N ASP A 217 2.55 0.78 29.46
CA ASP A 217 3.66 0.38 30.36
C ASP A 217 4.17 -1.04 30.10
N PHE A 218 4.42 -1.38 28.85
CA PHE A 218 5.05 -2.64 28.43
C PHE A 218 6.56 -2.64 28.68
N ASN A 219 6.95 -2.19 29.88
CA ASN A 219 8.33 -2.37 30.30
C ASN A 219 8.62 -3.86 30.60
N PHE A 220 9.89 -4.23 30.61
CA PHE A 220 10.32 -5.63 30.76
C PHE A 220 10.07 -6.21 32.17
N HIS A 221 9.73 -5.43 33.18
CA HIS A 221 9.28 -5.92 34.47
C HIS A 221 7.83 -6.41 34.45
N ASN A 222 7.02 -5.86 33.56
CA ASN A 222 5.61 -6.18 33.43
C ASN A 222 5.34 -7.35 32.46
N VAL A 223 6.40 -7.97 31.94
CA VAL A 223 6.33 -9.12 31.05
C VAL A 223 6.97 -10.33 31.72
N LEU A 224 6.20 -11.42 31.90
CA LEU A 224 6.67 -12.64 32.53
C LEU A 224 6.98 -13.72 31.48
N VAL A 225 8.06 -14.46 31.68
CA VAL A 225 8.46 -15.61 30.87
C VAL A 225 8.51 -16.89 31.71
N ASP A 226 8.39 -18.02 31.06
CA ASP A 226 8.51 -19.34 31.69
C ASP A 226 9.97 -19.56 32.16
N GLU A 227 10.15 -19.95 33.42
CA GLU A 227 11.48 -20.18 34.01
C GLU A 227 12.31 -21.25 33.28
N LYS A 228 11.63 -22.25 32.69
CA LYS A 228 12.26 -23.37 31.98
C LYS A 228 12.40 -23.15 30.49
N ASN A 229 11.59 -22.25 29.94
CA ASN A 229 11.58 -21.90 28.53
C ASN A 229 11.40 -20.37 28.38
N PRO A 230 12.46 -19.57 28.52
CA PRO A 230 12.37 -18.10 28.47
C PRO A 230 11.80 -17.53 27.18
N ASP A 231 11.70 -18.31 26.10
CA ASP A 231 11.05 -17.90 24.84
C ASP A 231 9.53 -17.88 24.92
N ARG A 232 8.97 -18.45 26.00
CA ARG A 232 7.54 -18.48 26.21
C ARG A 232 7.11 -17.39 27.19
N ILE A 233 6.34 -16.41 26.69
CA ILE A 233 5.71 -15.39 27.52
C ILE A 233 4.52 -16.00 28.23
N THR A 234 4.49 -15.90 29.56
CA THR A 234 3.48 -16.49 30.45
C THR A 234 2.60 -15.45 31.11
N GLY A 235 2.99 -14.16 31.10
CA GLY A 235 2.20 -13.11 31.74
C GLY A 235 2.47 -11.70 31.21
N LEU A 236 1.41 -10.92 31.14
CA LEU A 236 1.41 -9.47 31.02
C LEU A 236 0.70 -8.93 32.24
N ILE A 237 1.36 -8.09 33.02
CA ILE A 237 0.85 -7.57 34.29
C ILE A 237 0.91 -6.07 34.36
N ASP A 238 0.31 -5.51 35.37
CA ASP A 238 0.28 -4.08 35.71
C ASP A 238 -0.40 -3.17 34.68
N PHE A 239 -1.72 -3.15 34.72
CA PHE A 239 -2.60 -2.35 33.87
C PHE A 239 -2.87 -0.95 34.46
N GLY A 240 -2.02 -0.47 35.41
CA GLY A 240 -2.20 0.78 36.11
C GLY A 240 -2.07 2.05 35.26
N ASP A 241 -1.25 1.96 34.20
CA ASP A 241 -0.88 3.11 33.40
C ASP A 241 -1.61 3.18 32.04
N MET A 242 -2.78 2.53 31.94
CA MET A 242 -3.60 2.54 30.71
C MET A 242 -4.12 3.94 30.38
N ILE A 243 -3.95 4.36 29.13
CA ILE A 243 -4.43 5.65 28.61
C ILE A 243 -5.04 5.50 27.23
N HIS A 244 -5.80 6.49 26.78
CA HIS A 244 -6.11 6.70 25.38
C HIS A 244 -4.95 7.45 24.71
N GLY A 245 -4.20 6.80 23.87
CA GLY A 245 -3.01 7.35 23.23
C GLY A 245 -2.69 6.76 21.87
N PRO A 246 -1.73 7.36 21.15
CA PRO A 246 -1.22 6.84 19.89
C PRO A 246 -0.68 5.42 20.05
N LEU A 247 -1.11 4.53 19.15
CA LEU A 247 -0.82 3.11 19.22
C LEU A 247 0.69 2.80 19.20
N ILE A 248 1.47 3.60 18.48
CA ILE A 248 2.93 3.41 18.36
C ILE A 248 3.69 3.59 19.68
N ILE A 249 3.08 4.19 20.69
CA ILE A 249 3.69 4.31 22.03
C ILE A 249 3.93 2.91 22.61
N GLU A 250 3.02 1.95 22.40
CA GLU A 250 3.15 0.60 22.94
C GLU A 250 4.49 -0.08 22.56
N PRO A 251 4.76 -0.33 21.26
CA PRO A 251 6.02 -0.96 20.89
C PRO A 251 7.24 -0.07 21.17
N ALA A 252 7.08 1.24 21.29
CA ALA A 252 8.18 2.11 21.63
C ALA A 252 8.57 2.02 23.12
N VAL A 253 7.61 1.84 24.03
CA VAL A 253 7.87 1.59 25.46
C VAL A 253 8.63 0.28 25.64
N ALA A 254 8.16 -0.82 25.08
CA ALA A 254 8.92 -2.09 25.11
C ALA A 254 10.27 -1.98 24.40
N GLY A 255 10.34 -1.19 23.32
CA GLY A 255 11.57 -0.89 22.58
C GLY A 255 12.60 -0.17 23.44
N SER A 256 12.18 0.71 24.36
CA SER A 256 13.10 1.41 25.27
C SER A 256 13.84 0.45 26.21
N ASP A 257 13.20 -0.63 26.64
CA ASP A 257 13.85 -1.68 27.43
C ASP A 257 14.64 -2.68 26.57
N ALA A 258 14.13 -2.98 25.38
CA ALA A 258 14.80 -3.89 24.45
C ALA A 258 16.20 -3.42 24.04
N VAL A 259 16.50 -2.13 24.09
CA VAL A 259 17.82 -1.56 23.78
C VAL A 259 18.78 -1.54 24.99
N LEU A 260 18.30 -1.81 26.21
CA LEU A 260 19.12 -1.79 27.41
C LEU A 260 20.10 -2.98 27.45
N GLY A 261 21.36 -2.71 27.79
CA GLY A 261 22.35 -3.72 28.10
C GLY A 261 22.69 -4.67 26.93
N THR A 262 22.44 -4.29 25.69
CA THR A 262 22.71 -5.11 24.50
C THR A 262 23.73 -4.44 23.57
N ASP A 263 24.52 -5.25 22.88
CA ASP A 263 25.39 -4.83 21.78
C ASP A 263 24.66 -4.71 20.42
N ARG A 264 23.37 -5.13 20.36
CA ARG A 264 22.54 -5.15 19.15
C ARG A 264 21.20 -4.42 19.32
N PRO A 265 21.21 -3.16 19.74
CA PRO A 265 19.97 -2.45 20.08
C PRO A 265 18.98 -2.38 18.91
N LEU A 266 19.45 -2.06 17.70
CA LEU A 266 18.56 -1.97 16.52
C LEU A 266 17.95 -3.32 16.17
N GLU A 267 18.69 -4.43 16.27
CA GLU A 267 18.19 -5.76 15.94
C GLU A 267 17.02 -6.13 16.86
N ARG A 268 17.14 -5.87 18.16
CA ARG A 268 16.07 -6.17 19.12
C ARG A 268 14.80 -5.37 18.84
N VAL A 269 14.92 -4.06 18.59
CA VAL A 269 13.74 -3.24 18.24
C VAL A 269 13.13 -3.66 16.90
N VAL A 270 13.95 -3.98 15.90
CA VAL A 270 13.48 -4.52 14.59
C VAL A 270 12.67 -5.80 14.79
N GLU A 271 13.12 -6.71 15.66
CA GLU A 271 12.39 -7.95 15.91
C GLU A 271 11.09 -7.73 16.69
N LEU A 272 11.10 -6.81 17.67
CA LEU A 272 9.88 -6.37 18.36
C LEU A 272 8.84 -5.82 17.37
N LEU A 273 9.26 -4.86 16.53
CA LEU A 273 8.39 -4.26 15.52
C LEU A 273 7.87 -5.27 14.51
N ARG A 274 8.69 -6.23 14.09
CA ARG A 274 8.26 -7.34 13.22
C ARG A 274 7.17 -8.20 13.84
N GLY A 275 7.35 -8.53 15.12
CA GLY A 275 6.33 -9.28 15.88
C GLY A 275 5.02 -8.53 15.95
N TYR A 276 5.08 -7.27 16.33
CA TYR A 276 3.93 -6.38 16.46
C TYR A 276 3.23 -6.12 15.12
N HIS A 277 3.99 -5.72 14.11
CA HIS A 277 3.48 -5.42 12.77
C HIS A 277 2.74 -6.58 12.12
N LYS A 278 3.12 -7.82 12.45
CA LYS A 278 2.44 -9.03 11.94
C LYS A 278 0.98 -9.11 12.37
N ILE A 279 0.62 -8.52 13.49
CA ILE A 279 -0.73 -8.53 14.08
C ILE A 279 -1.42 -7.19 13.85
N VAL A 280 -0.74 -6.10 14.15
CA VAL A 280 -1.19 -4.72 13.97
C VAL A 280 -0.25 -4.03 13.00
N PRO A 281 -0.61 -3.95 11.71
CA PRO A 281 0.24 -3.31 10.71
C PRO A 281 0.56 -1.86 11.09
N LEU A 282 1.85 -1.56 11.18
CA LEU A 282 2.37 -0.22 11.43
C LEU A 282 2.57 0.52 10.10
N SER A 283 2.34 1.83 10.10
CA SER A 283 2.66 2.69 8.96
C SER A 283 4.12 3.16 9.01
N VAL A 284 4.61 3.73 7.91
CA VAL A 284 5.94 4.34 7.85
C VAL A 284 6.02 5.52 8.81
N GLU A 285 4.97 6.35 8.87
CA GLU A 285 4.87 7.49 9.78
C GLU A 285 4.97 7.09 11.25
N GLU A 286 4.34 5.96 11.62
CA GLU A 286 4.42 5.39 12.96
C GLU A 286 5.84 4.91 13.27
N THR A 287 6.46 4.15 12.37
CA THR A 287 7.81 3.62 12.60
C THR A 287 8.88 4.69 12.63
N ASP A 288 8.69 5.80 11.93
CA ASP A 288 9.61 6.95 11.95
C ASP A 288 9.71 7.64 13.32
N LEU A 289 8.70 7.47 14.16
CA LEU A 289 8.68 8.06 15.50
C LEU A 289 9.28 7.15 16.58
N VAL A 290 9.52 5.89 16.31
CA VAL A 290 10.00 4.91 17.30
C VAL A 290 11.33 5.32 17.92
N PHE A 291 12.28 5.83 17.13
CA PHE A 291 13.56 6.33 17.67
C PHE A 291 13.36 7.45 18.68
N ASP A 292 12.59 8.46 18.35
CA ASP A 292 12.36 9.61 19.22
C ASP A 292 11.55 9.22 20.46
N LEU A 293 10.61 8.28 20.33
CA LEU A 293 9.84 7.74 21.46
C LEU A 293 10.73 6.95 22.43
N ILE A 294 11.62 6.08 21.95
CA ILE A 294 12.60 5.36 22.77
C ILE A 294 13.50 6.35 23.50
N GLN A 295 14.07 7.31 22.79
CA GLN A 295 14.96 8.31 23.38
C GLN A 295 14.24 9.19 24.40
N SER A 296 13.00 9.64 24.12
CA SER A 296 12.21 10.42 25.05
C SER A 296 11.89 9.64 26.33
N ARG A 297 11.61 8.33 26.23
CA ARG A 297 11.34 7.46 27.38
C ARG A 297 12.56 7.37 28.31
N HIS A 298 13.78 7.22 27.76
CA HIS A 298 15.02 7.26 28.54
C HIS A 298 15.23 8.60 29.24
N ALA A 299 14.99 9.71 28.51
CA ALA A 299 15.10 11.06 29.09
C ALA A 299 14.08 11.29 30.21
N MET A 300 12.85 10.81 30.06
CA MET A 300 11.82 10.86 31.08
C MET A 300 12.24 10.10 32.35
N ALA A 301 12.72 8.85 32.18
CA ALA A 301 13.16 8.01 33.30
C ALA A 301 14.27 8.69 34.10
N LEU A 302 15.28 9.24 33.42
CA LEU A 302 16.40 9.95 34.08
C LEU A 302 15.96 11.27 34.74
N ALA A 303 15.05 12.03 34.14
CA ALA A 303 14.50 13.26 34.72
C ALA A 303 13.67 12.98 35.98
N ILE A 304 12.83 11.92 35.94
CA ILE A 304 12.03 11.50 37.11
C ILE A 304 12.96 11.05 38.26
N LEU A 305 13.98 10.24 37.95
CA LEU A 305 14.94 9.78 38.95
C LEU A 305 15.71 10.94 39.55
N ALA A 306 16.21 11.90 38.75
CA ALA A 306 16.92 13.08 39.23
C ALA A 306 16.04 13.90 40.19
N ARG A 307 14.75 14.06 39.89
CA ARG A 307 13.78 14.70 40.77
C ARG A 307 13.61 13.94 42.10
N ARG A 308 13.43 12.60 42.06
CA ARG A 308 13.25 11.77 43.26
C ARG A 308 14.46 11.84 44.18
N ARG A 309 15.66 11.79 43.62
CA ARG A 309 16.92 11.96 44.36
C ARG A 309 16.99 13.34 45.08
N ALA A 310 16.63 14.41 44.35
CA ALA A 310 16.59 15.77 44.91
C ALA A 310 15.58 15.94 46.06
N GLN A 311 14.53 15.12 46.08
CA GLN A 311 13.49 15.13 47.13
C GLN A 311 13.78 14.15 48.27
N ASN A 312 14.94 13.45 48.25
CA ASN A 312 15.33 12.42 49.25
C ASN A 312 14.26 11.32 49.42
N MET A 313 13.61 10.94 48.35
CA MET A 313 12.63 9.84 48.37
C MET A 313 13.37 8.51 48.50
N THR A 314 13.18 7.81 49.63
CA THR A 314 13.94 6.59 50.01
C THR A 314 13.54 5.34 49.23
N GLU A 315 12.48 5.37 48.43
CA GLU A 315 11.97 4.22 47.69
C GLU A 315 12.35 4.25 46.19
N THR A 316 13.60 4.59 45.88
CA THR A 316 14.09 4.74 44.50
C THR A 316 14.78 3.48 43.95
N ASN A 317 14.92 2.40 44.72
CA ASN A 317 15.74 1.22 44.36
C ASN A 317 15.46 0.62 42.98
N TYR A 318 14.21 0.65 42.56
CA TYR A 318 13.83 0.17 41.23
C TYR A 318 14.39 1.04 40.10
N LEU A 319 14.16 2.35 40.15
CA LEU A 319 14.66 3.30 39.14
C LEU A 319 16.17 3.49 39.19
N GLU A 320 16.81 3.28 40.35
CA GLU A 320 18.27 3.36 40.51
C GLU A 320 18.95 2.31 39.62
N GLY A 321 18.42 1.09 39.56
CA GLY A 321 18.91 0.04 38.66
C GLY A 321 18.80 0.39 37.16
N TYR A 322 17.89 1.28 36.79
CA TYR A 322 17.69 1.72 35.40
C TYR A 322 18.59 2.89 35.00
N ALA A 323 19.08 3.70 35.93
CA ALA A 323 19.79 4.93 35.63
C ALA A 323 20.94 4.77 34.66
N GLU A 324 21.87 3.87 34.97
CA GLU A 324 23.04 3.65 34.15
C GLU A 324 22.75 2.93 32.82
N PRO A 325 21.91 1.89 32.76
CA PRO A 325 21.46 1.31 31.50
C PRO A 325 20.78 2.34 30.59
N CYS A 326 19.84 3.15 31.08
CA CYS A 326 19.14 4.20 30.30
C CYS A 326 20.12 5.24 29.77
N ARG A 327 21.06 5.70 30.60
CA ARG A 327 22.09 6.66 30.23
C ARG A 327 22.96 6.13 29.09
N LYS A 328 23.50 4.92 29.24
CA LYS A 328 24.32 4.26 28.22
C LYS A 328 23.55 4.06 26.92
N SER A 329 22.28 3.64 27.02
CA SER A 329 21.45 3.41 25.86
C SER A 329 21.11 4.70 25.12
N ALA A 330 20.84 5.80 25.84
CA ALA A 330 20.61 7.11 25.22
C ALA A 330 21.81 7.55 24.38
N TRP A 331 23.03 7.40 24.89
CA TRP A 331 24.26 7.68 24.13
C TRP A 331 24.45 6.75 22.93
N ALA A 332 24.29 5.44 23.12
CA ALA A 332 24.48 4.46 22.06
C ALA A 332 23.48 4.66 20.90
N MET A 333 22.23 4.97 21.21
CA MET A 333 21.22 5.28 20.21
C MET A 333 21.53 6.59 19.47
N GLU A 334 22.06 7.60 20.16
CA GLU A 334 22.45 8.86 19.50
C GLU A 334 23.66 8.65 18.57
N GLU A 335 24.64 7.79 18.93
CA GLU A 335 25.74 7.42 18.04
C GLU A 335 25.27 6.64 16.81
N ILE A 336 24.29 5.78 16.96
CA ILE A 336 23.66 5.09 15.82
C ILE A 336 23.02 6.10 14.88
N GLY A 337 22.37 7.13 15.43
CA GLY A 337 21.71 8.19 14.72
C GLY A 337 20.28 7.85 14.25
N ARG A 338 19.43 8.87 14.25
CA ARG A 338 18.00 8.77 13.90
C ARG A 338 17.75 8.14 12.53
N ASP A 339 18.47 8.62 11.51
CA ASP A 339 18.24 8.19 10.11
C ASP A 339 18.52 6.69 9.94
N ARG A 340 19.63 6.20 10.51
CA ARG A 340 20.00 4.79 10.46
C ARG A 340 19.01 3.92 11.23
N ALA A 341 18.58 4.37 12.39
CA ALA A 341 17.59 3.66 13.19
C ALA A 341 16.23 3.61 12.49
N SER A 342 15.73 4.75 11.98
CA SER A 342 14.46 4.83 11.24
C SER A 342 14.50 3.96 9.98
N ALA A 343 15.60 3.94 9.24
CA ALA A 343 15.76 3.05 8.08
C ALA A 343 15.65 1.56 8.48
N ALA A 344 16.28 1.16 9.61
CA ALA A 344 16.19 -0.21 10.13
C ALA A 344 14.76 -0.55 10.58
N PHE A 345 14.04 0.39 11.20
CA PHE A 345 12.68 0.21 11.68
C PHE A 345 11.67 0.15 10.52
N ARG A 346 11.83 0.97 9.48
CA ARG A 346 11.06 0.85 8.24
C ARG A 346 11.27 -0.52 7.59
N ALA A 347 12.51 -0.99 7.50
CA ALA A 347 12.80 -2.33 6.97
C ALA A 347 12.21 -3.48 7.82
N ALA A 348 11.85 -3.22 9.08
CA ALA A 348 11.15 -4.19 9.93
C ALA A 348 9.70 -4.41 9.50
N ILE A 349 9.04 -3.35 9.04
CA ILE A 349 7.63 -3.34 8.60
C ILE A 349 7.48 -3.50 7.09
N GLU A 350 8.56 -3.28 6.34
CA GLU A 350 8.53 -3.67 4.93
C GLU A 350 8.15 -5.14 4.86
N PRO A 351 7.12 -5.50 4.08
CA PRO A 351 6.83 -6.90 3.90
C PRO A 351 8.12 -7.55 3.42
N ARG A 352 8.80 -8.33 4.27
CA ARG A 352 9.64 -9.39 3.73
C ARG A 352 8.68 -10.11 2.81
N ARG A 353 8.89 -9.96 1.50
CA ARG A 353 8.08 -10.56 0.44
C ARG A 353 8.16 -12.08 0.52
N SER A 354 7.66 -12.62 1.60
CA SER A 354 7.31 -14.01 1.72
C SER A 354 5.78 -14.12 1.82
N VAL A 355 5.07 -13.50 0.89
CA VAL A 355 3.89 -14.17 0.39
C VAL A 355 4.43 -15.54 0.00
N ARG A 356 3.95 -16.59 0.66
CA ARG A 356 4.32 -17.96 0.33
C ARG A 356 3.84 -18.17 -1.09
N VAL A 357 4.74 -17.82 -2.02
CA VAL A 357 4.50 -18.02 -3.45
C VAL A 357 4.44 -19.53 -3.59
N PRO A 358 3.35 -20.10 -4.09
CA PRO A 358 3.27 -21.53 -4.30
C PRO A 358 4.48 -21.95 -5.14
N GLN A 359 5.22 -22.94 -4.67
CA GLN A 359 6.31 -23.54 -5.43
C GLN A 359 6.01 -25.02 -5.60
N ILE A 360 6.16 -25.49 -6.81
CA ILE A 360 6.08 -26.91 -7.13
C ILE A 360 7.39 -27.39 -7.75
N PRO A 361 7.79 -28.65 -7.52
CA PRO A 361 8.94 -29.23 -8.19
C PRO A 361 8.82 -29.14 -9.72
N ALA A 362 9.93 -28.93 -10.40
CA ALA A 362 9.95 -28.80 -11.86
C ALA A 362 9.30 -29.99 -12.59
N GLY A 363 9.39 -31.21 -12.03
CA GLY A 363 8.76 -32.41 -12.58
C GLY A 363 7.23 -32.44 -12.48
N GLU A 364 6.61 -31.57 -11.67
CA GLU A 364 5.16 -31.54 -11.47
C GLU A 364 4.46 -30.43 -12.29
N VAL A 365 5.21 -29.57 -12.96
CA VAL A 365 4.70 -28.39 -13.69
C VAL A 365 3.67 -28.74 -14.75
N ASP A 366 3.88 -29.83 -15.51
CA ASP A 366 2.95 -30.21 -16.58
C ASP A 366 1.64 -30.76 -16.02
N ALA A 367 1.68 -31.50 -14.90
CA ALA A 367 0.48 -31.99 -14.22
C ALA A 367 -0.32 -30.84 -13.60
N ASP A 368 0.37 -29.88 -12.92
CA ASP A 368 -0.25 -28.66 -12.37
C ASP A 368 -0.92 -27.84 -13.47
N ARG A 369 -0.22 -27.61 -14.59
CA ARG A 369 -0.77 -26.90 -15.76
C ARG A 369 -2.02 -27.57 -16.31
N ALA A 370 -2.01 -28.89 -16.48
CA ALA A 370 -3.16 -29.64 -16.99
C ALA A 370 -4.37 -29.51 -16.04
N ALA A 371 -4.14 -29.62 -14.72
CA ALA A 371 -5.16 -29.45 -13.72
C ALA A 371 -5.76 -28.03 -13.72
N MET A 372 -4.91 -27.00 -13.81
CA MET A 372 -5.36 -25.61 -13.90
C MET A 372 -6.15 -25.32 -15.17
N LEU A 373 -5.72 -25.83 -16.32
CA LEU A 373 -6.44 -25.68 -17.58
C LEU A 373 -7.82 -26.34 -17.53
N ALA A 374 -7.92 -27.55 -16.93
CA ALA A 374 -9.20 -28.21 -16.72
C ALA A 374 -10.15 -27.40 -15.82
N ARG A 375 -9.62 -26.86 -14.69
CA ARG A 375 -10.38 -25.96 -13.79
C ARG A 375 -10.81 -24.68 -14.52
N ARG A 376 -9.91 -24.04 -15.27
CA ARG A 376 -10.18 -22.83 -16.05
C ARG A 376 -11.30 -23.07 -17.07
N LYS A 377 -11.23 -24.16 -17.83
CA LYS A 377 -12.27 -24.56 -18.81
C LYS A 377 -13.62 -24.75 -18.13
N ARG A 378 -13.63 -25.38 -16.93
CA ARG A 378 -14.87 -25.65 -16.19
C ARG A 378 -15.52 -24.39 -15.65
N PHE A 379 -14.73 -23.47 -15.06
CA PHE A 379 -15.25 -22.34 -14.28
C PHE A 379 -15.25 -21.01 -15.02
N MET A 380 -14.38 -20.83 -16.04
CA MET A 380 -14.28 -19.60 -16.81
C MET A 380 -14.71 -19.76 -18.28
N GLY A 381 -15.08 -20.98 -18.69
CA GLY A 381 -15.45 -21.31 -20.06
C GLY A 381 -14.24 -21.61 -20.96
N PRO A 382 -14.51 -22.17 -22.18
CA PRO A 382 -13.46 -22.64 -23.08
C PRO A 382 -12.71 -21.50 -23.81
N GLN A 383 -13.24 -20.29 -23.80
CA GLN A 383 -12.75 -19.18 -24.65
C GLN A 383 -11.64 -18.33 -24.05
N ALA A 384 -11.10 -18.70 -22.89
CA ALA A 384 -10.02 -17.92 -22.29
C ALA A 384 -8.74 -18.06 -23.13
N TYR A 385 -8.45 -17.04 -23.93
CA TYR A 385 -7.25 -16.94 -24.76
C TYR A 385 -5.97 -17.03 -23.93
N MET A 386 -4.99 -17.79 -24.43
CA MET A 386 -3.68 -18.00 -23.82
C MET A 386 -2.59 -17.73 -24.86
N PHE A 387 -1.57 -16.94 -24.49
CA PHE A 387 -0.54 -16.50 -25.44
C PHE A 387 0.40 -17.60 -25.91
N TYR A 388 0.64 -18.62 -25.09
CA TYR A 388 1.67 -19.61 -25.33
C TYR A 388 1.10 -21.03 -25.48
N GLU A 389 1.73 -21.85 -26.28
CA GLU A 389 1.38 -23.27 -26.43
C GLU A 389 1.50 -24.04 -25.13
N LYS A 390 2.49 -23.64 -24.28
CA LYS A 390 2.61 -24.10 -22.90
C LYS A 390 2.36 -22.92 -21.96
N PRO A 391 1.13 -22.68 -21.51
CA PRO A 391 0.81 -21.59 -20.62
C PRO A 391 1.61 -21.63 -19.33
N LEU A 392 1.91 -20.48 -18.79
CA LEU A 392 2.72 -20.30 -17.58
C LEU A 392 1.83 -20.12 -16.35
N HIS A 393 2.20 -20.74 -15.23
CA HIS A 393 1.59 -20.52 -13.92
C HIS A 393 2.38 -19.45 -13.19
N MET A 394 1.96 -18.19 -13.35
CA MET A 394 2.61 -17.03 -12.73
C MET A 394 2.11 -16.84 -11.30
N VAL A 395 3.04 -16.53 -10.38
CA VAL A 395 2.76 -16.41 -8.93
C VAL A 395 3.32 -15.13 -8.30
N ARG A 396 4.24 -14.42 -8.97
CA ARG A 396 4.82 -13.16 -8.47
C ARG A 396 5.20 -12.24 -9.63
N GLY A 397 5.13 -10.93 -9.38
CA GLY A 397 5.64 -9.90 -10.28
C GLY A 397 6.47 -8.86 -9.52
N GLU A 398 7.50 -8.27 -10.19
CA GLU A 398 8.36 -7.24 -9.62
C GLU A 398 9.03 -6.43 -10.74
N GLY A 399 8.79 -5.12 -10.80
CA GLY A 399 9.32 -4.28 -11.88
C GLY A 399 8.89 -4.81 -13.26
N ALA A 400 9.82 -5.12 -14.13
CA ALA A 400 9.54 -5.74 -15.42
C ALA A 400 9.61 -7.27 -15.40
N TRP A 401 9.65 -7.93 -14.23
CA TRP A 401 9.81 -9.36 -14.10
C TRP A 401 8.56 -10.06 -13.57
N LEU A 402 8.23 -11.20 -14.15
CA LEU A 402 7.25 -12.16 -13.66
C LEU A 402 7.98 -13.45 -13.23
N TYR A 403 7.40 -14.15 -12.26
CA TYR A 403 7.96 -15.40 -11.74
C TYR A 403 6.90 -16.49 -11.76
N ASP A 404 7.27 -17.65 -12.28
CA ASP A 404 6.39 -18.81 -12.28
C ASP A 404 6.45 -19.59 -10.96
N VAL A 405 5.61 -20.60 -10.86
CA VAL A 405 5.47 -21.46 -9.67
C VAL A 405 6.74 -22.28 -9.35
N THR A 406 7.72 -22.38 -10.26
CA THR A 406 9.03 -23.00 -9.99
C THR A 406 10.06 -22.00 -9.47
N GLY A 407 9.72 -20.71 -9.44
CA GLY A 407 10.63 -19.62 -9.11
C GLY A 407 11.43 -19.09 -10.31
N ARG A 408 11.23 -19.63 -11.51
CA ARG A 408 11.86 -19.12 -12.73
C ARG A 408 11.29 -17.74 -13.06
N ARG A 409 12.18 -16.80 -13.36
CA ARG A 409 11.81 -15.45 -13.77
C ARG A 409 11.70 -15.31 -15.28
N TYR A 410 10.79 -14.43 -15.70
CA TYR A 410 10.54 -14.08 -17.07
C TYR A 410 10.49 -12.56 -17.20
N LEU A 411 11.20 -12.02 -18.18
CA LEU A 411 11.14 -10.60 -18.51
C LEU A 411 9.85 -10.32 -19.29
N ASP A 412 9.02 -9.45 -18.75
CA ASP A 412 7.74 -9.07 -19.35
C ASP A 412 7.92 -7.93 -20.37
N VAL A 413 7.88 -8.27 -21.64
CA VAL A 413 8.01 -7.31 -22.75
C VAL A 413 6.66 -7.11 -23.47
N TYR A 414 5.58 -7.58 -22.85
CA TYR A 414 4.24 -7.51 -23.45
C TYR A 414 3.26 -6.63 -22.66
N ASN A 415 3.30 -6.69 -21.33
CA ASN A 415 2.21 -6.24 -20.49
C ASN A 415 2.30 -4.75 -20.15
N ASN A 416 1.37 -3.95 -20.64
CA ASN A 416 1.27 -2.51 -20.33
C ASN A 416 0.26 -2.17 -19.23
N VAL A 417 -0.31 -3.15 -18.58
CA VAL A 417 -1.21 -2.93 -17.42
C VAL A 417 -0.41 -2.51 -16.20
N PRO A 418 0.65 -3.24 -15.77
CA PRO A 418 1.56 -2.77 -14.72
C PRO A 418 2.54 -1.73 -15.30
N HIS A 419 2.01 -0.57 -15.63
CA HIS A 419 2.70 0.45 -16.40
C HIS A 419 4.03 0.91 -15.78
N VAL A 420 4.02 1.25 -14.48
CA VAL A 420 5.21 1.66 -13.74
C VAL A 420 5.96 0.47 -13.13
N GLY A 421 5.57 -0.75 -13.47
CA GLY A 421 6.16 -1.99 -12.99
C GLY A 421 5.20 -2.83 -12.15
N HIS A 422 5.40 -4.16 -12.19
CA HIS A 422 4.63 -5.10 -11.39
C HIS A 422 4.84 -4.82 -9.89
N CYS A 423 3.75 -4.74 -9.14
CA CYS A 423 3.76 -4.57 -7.69
C CYS A 423 4.64 -3.39 -7.21
N HIS A 424 4.59 -2.26 -7.92
CA HIS A 424 5.37 -1.08 -7.55
C HIS A 424 5.06 -0.67 -6.11
N PRO A 425 6.06 -0.53 -5.19
CA PRO A 425 5.83 -0.34 -3.76
C PRO A 425 4.95 0.86 -3.45
N HIS A 426 5.21 2.02 -4.06
CA HIS A 426 4.43 3.25 -3.86
C HIS A 426 2.94 3.07 -4.22
N VAL A 427 2.65 2.40 -5.34
CA VAL A 427 1.26 2.14 -5.77
C VAL A 427 0.57 1.15 -4.82
N VAL A 428 1.26 0.07 -4.43
CA VAL A 428 0.74 -0.93 -3.49
C VAL A 428 0.44 -0.30 -2.14
N GLU A 429 1.32 0.55 -1.63
CA GLU A 429 1.14 1.24 -0.36
C GLU A 429 -0.03 2.23 -0.41
N ALA A 430 -0.13 3.04 -1.47
CA ALA A 430 -1.23 3.99 -1.65
C ALA A 430 -2.60 3.27 -1.64
N ILE A 431 -2.72 2.15 -2.36
CA ILE A 431 -3.91 1.31 -2.37
C ILE A 431 -4.23 0.79 -0.97
N ALA A 432 -3.24 0.21 -0.28
CA ALA A 432 -3.43 -0.40 1.04
C ALA A 432 -3.81 0.63 2.10
N ARG A 433 -3.15 1.78 2.12
CA ARG A 433 -3.43 2.90 3.03
C ARG A 433 -4.85 3.43 2.82
N GLN A 434 -5.22 3.76 1.59
CA GLN A 434 -6.54 4.30 1.30
C GLN A 434 -7.67 3.30 1.58
N ALA A 435 -7.45 2.03 1.30
CA ALA A 435 -8.41 0.97 1.60
C ALA A 435 -8.68 0.80 3.10
N ALA A 436 -7.73 1.17 3.96
CA ALA A 436 -7.89 1.13 5.42
C ALA A 436 -8.64 2.36 5.98
N ILE A 437 -8.79 3.44 5.20
CA ILE A 437 -9.43 4.69 5.64
C ILE A 437 -10.87 4.77 5.13
N LEU A 438 -11.04 4.77 3.81
CA LEU A 438 -12.34 4.92 3.16
C LEU A 438 -12.28 4.39 1.73
N ASN A 439 -13.30 3.61 1.34
CA ASN A 439 -13.50 3.20 -0.04
C ASN A 439 -15.00 3.15 -0.34
N THR A 440 -15.51 4.19 -1.01
CA THR A 440 -16.95 4.33 -1.29
C THR A 440 -17.20 4.97 -2.66
N ASN A 441 -18.48 5.18 -3.01
CA ASN A 441 -18.87 5.79 -4.27
C ASN A 441 -18.85 7.33 -4.20
N THR A 442 -18.83 7.97 -5.37
CA THR A 442 -18.74 9.44 -5.53
C THR A 442 -20.01 10.22 -5.21
N ARG A 443 -20.99 9.62 -4.53
CA ARG A 443 -22.18 10.35 -4.04
C ARG A 443 -21.93 11.12 -2.74
N TYR A 444 -20.75 10.95 -2.14
CA TYR A 444 -20.26 11.73 -1.01
C TYR A 444 -19.12 12.64 -1.47
N LEU A 445 -18.87 13.70 -0.71
CA LEU A 445 -17.72 14.57 -0.95
C LEU A 445 -16.49 13.98 -0.29
N PHE A 446 -15.40 13.89 -1.03
CA PHE A 446 -14.07 13.56 -0.55
C PHE A 446 -13.02 14.11 -1.52
N ASP A 447 -11.84 14.43 -1.01
CA ASP A 447 -10.80 15.17 -1.73
C ASP A 447 -10.14 14.33 -2.83
N GLU A 448 -9.91 13.04 -2.60
CA GLU A 448 -9.09 12.18 -3.45
C GLU A 448 -9.56 12.14 -4.93
N VAL A 449 -10.87 12.18 -5.16
CA VAL A 449 -11.39 12.18 -6.53
C VAL A 449 -11.20 13.53 -7.22
N LEU A 450 -11.28 14.62 -6.46
CA LEU A 450 -11.09 15.97 -6.97
C LEU A 450 -9.61 16.23 -7.26
N ASP A 451 -8.73 15.92 -6.31
CA ASP A 451 -7.28 16.04 -6.45
C ASP A 451 -6.77 15.24 -7.65
N TYR A 452 -7.29 14.02 -7.82
CA TYR A 452 -6.91 13.19 -8.96
C TYR A 452 -7.45 13.73 -10.29
N ALA A 453 -8.70 14.23 -10.33
CA ALA A 453 -9.29 14.83 -11.51
C ALA A 453 -8.52 16.10 -11.94
N GLU A 454 -8.15 16.96 -10.99
CA GLU A 454 -7.37 18.18 -11.24
C GLU A 454 -5.97 17.82 -11.76
N ARG A 455 -5.27 16.90 -11.12
CA ARG A 455 -3.94 16.49 -11.55
C ARG A 455 -3.94 15.81 -12.90
N LEU A 456 -4.92 14.94 -13.16
CA LEU A 456 -5.07 14.28 -14.46
C LEU A 456 -5.41 15.29 -15.57
N GLY A 457 -6.30 16.24 -15.29
CA GLY A 457 -6.63 17.35 -16.20
C GLY A 457 -5.41 18.24 -16.49
N ALA A 458 -4.56 18.47 -15.50
CA ALA A 458 -3.33 19.25 -15.66
C ALA A 458 -2.28 18.59 -16.60
N THR A 459 -2.38 17.28 -16.85
CA THR A 459 -1.54 16.60 -17.85
C THR A 459 -1.97 16.81 -19.29
N MET A 460 -3.15 17.39 -19.52
CA MET A 460 -3.64 17.70 -20.87
C MET A 460 -2.94 18.94 -21.45
N PRO A 461 -2.85 19.05 -22.78
CA PRO A 461 -2.22 20.21 -23.42
C PRO A 461 -2.84 21.53 -22.97
N ALA A 462 -2.00 22.51 -22.65
CA ALA A 462 -2.45 23.84 -22.23
C ALA A 462 -3.37 24.47 -23.27
N GLY A 463 -4.49 25.04 -22.82
CA GLY A 463 -5.49 25.68 -23.69
C GLY A 463 -6.38 24.72 -24.49
N SER A 464 -6.26 23.40 -24.25
CA SER A 464 -7.13 22.39 -24.92
C SER A 464 -8.59 22.43 -24.49
N GLY A 465 -8.90 23.00 -23.32
CA GLY A 465 -10.21 22.94 -22.67
C GLY A 465 -10.57 21.57 -22.09
N LEU A 466 -9.68 20.57 -22.12
CA LEU A 466 -9.87 19.21 -21.60
C LEU A 466 -9.69 19.22 -20.08
N THR A 467 -10.71 19.62 -19.33
CA THR A 467 -10.65 19.82 -17.88
C THR A 467 -11.66 19.00 -17.09
N ALA A 468 -12.72 18.47 -17.73
CA ALA A 468 -13.72 17.67 -17.04
C ALA A 468 -13.34 16.18 -17.07
N CYS A 469 -13.21 15.59 -15.89
CA CYS A 469 -12.87 14.18 -15.71
C CYS A 469 -14.11 13.37 -15.28
N MET A 470 -14.33 12.22 -15.93
CA MET A 470 -15.34 11.24 -15.53
C MET A 470 -14.67 9.87 -15.35
N PHE A 471 -14.79 9.29 -14.15
CA PHE A 471 -14.14 8.04 -13.82
C PHE A 471 -15.05 6.84 -13.99
N VAL A 472 -14.47 5.75 -14.47
CA VAL A 472 -15.07 4.43 -14.69
C VAL A 472 -14.05 3.35 -14.28
N ASN A 473 -14.29 2.06 -14.59
CA ASN A 473 -13.47 0.97 -14.06
C ASN A 473 -12.61 0.26 -15.11
N SER A 474 -12.78 0.58 -16.37
CA SER A 474 -12.07 -0.05 -17.48
C SER A 474 -12.00 0.86 -18.72
N GLY A 475 -11.07 0.55 -19.63
CA GLY A 475 -11.01 1.21 -20.93
C GLY A 475 -12.28 0.99 -21.77
N SER A 476 -12.91 -0.19 -21.69
CA SER A 476 -14.19 -0.44 -22.36
C SER A 476 -15.32 0.47 -21.89
N GLU A 477 -15.42 0.69 -20.58
CA GLU A 477 -16.39 1.64 -20.01
C GLU A 477 -16.04 3.09 -20.40
N ALA A 478 -14.77 3.45 -20.45
CA ALA A 478 -14.32 4.79 -20.86
C ALA A 478 -14.71 5.07 -22.32
N VAL A 479 -14.50 4.13 -23.23
CA VAL A 479 -14.87 4.29 -24.65
C VAL A 479 -16.38 4.27 -24.82
N ASP A 480 -17.15 3.44 -24.09
CA ASP A 480 -18.61 3.48 -24.08
C ASP A 480 -19.13 4.86 -23.65
N LEU A 481 -18.59 5.37 -22.55
CA LEU A 481 -18.94 6.71 -22.03
C LEU A 481 -18.60 7.81 -23.05
N ALA A 482 -17.40 7.76 -23.65
CA ALA A 482 -16.98 8.72 -24.67
C ALA A 482 -17.91 8.73 -25.89
N GLY A 483 -18.33 7.55 -26.36
CA GLY A 483 -19.31 7.42 -27.45
C GLY A 483 -20.68 8.01 -27.08
N ARG A 484 -21.14 7.83 -25.84
CA ARG A 484 -22.38 8.43 -25.33
C ARG A 484 -22.28 9.95 -25.24
N LEU A 485 -21.18 10.48 -24.73
CA LEU A 485 -20.89 11.91 -24.68
C LEU A 485 -20.91 12.53 -26.08
N ALA A 486 -20.23 11.92 -27.04
CA ALA A 486 -20.18 12.40 -28.41
C ALA A 486 -21.56 12.39 -29.07
N LYS A 487 -22.33 11.33 -28.88
CA LYS A 487 -23.72 11.26 -29.43
C LYS A 487 -24.65 12.27 -28.77
N ALA A 488 -24.54 12.48 -27.47
CA ALA A 488 -25.35 13.46 -26.75
C ALA A 488 -25.04 14.89 -27.19
N TYR A 489 -23.76 15.22 -27.37
CA TYR A 489 -23.32 16.54 -27.78
C TYR A 489 -23.66 16.86 -29.24
N THR A 490 -23.44 15.93 -30.17
CA THR A 490 -23.64 16.16 -31.61
C THR A 490 -25.07 15.94 -32.08
N GLY A 491 -25.87 15.19 -31.32
CA GLY A 491 -27.17 14.70 -31.77
C GLY A 491 -27.09 13.66 -32.91
N ASN A 492 -25.91 13.23 -33.30
CA ASN A 492 -25.64 12.29 -34.36
C ASN A 492 -25.46 10.85 -33.83
N SER A 493 -25.51 9.85 -34.74
CA SER A 493 -25.43 8.43 -34.34
C SER A 493 -24.27 7.66 -34.98
N GLY A 494 -23.64 8.19 -36.03
CA GLY A 494 -22.61 7.51 -36.79
C GLY A 494 -21.25 7.52 -36.12
N ALA A 495 -20.46 6.46 -36.27
CA ALA A 495 -19.11 6.34 -35.80
C ALA A 495 -18.14 5.98 -36.92
N LEU A 496 -16.94 6.54 -36.84
CA LEU A 496 -15.80 6.22 -37.69
C LEU A 496 -14.72 5.58 -36.83
N VAL A 497 -14.16 4.45 -37.28
CA VAL A 497 -13.12 3.67 -36.59
C VAL A 497 -12.05 3.25 -37.59
N MET A 498 -10.91 2.83 -37.09
CA MET A 498 -9.89 2.22 -37.96
C MET A 498 -10.25 0.75 -38.25
N GLU A 499 -9.95 0.28 -39.44
CA GLU A 499 -9.96 -1.15 -39.71
C GLU A 499 -9.05 -1.87 -38.71
N TYR A 500 -9.41 -3.08 -38.26
CA TYR A 500 -8.66 -3.87 -37.28
C TYR A 500 -8.48 -3.18 -35.89
N ALA A 501 -9.23 -2.14 -35.58
CA ALA A 501 -9.18 -1.52 -34.26
C ALA A 501 -9.78 -2.41 -33.17
N TYR A 502 -9.26 -2.26 -31.94
CA TYR A 502 -9.85 -2.79 -30.72
C TYR A 502 -9.98 -1.69 -29.68
N HIS A 503 -11.18 -1.41 -29.25
CA HIS A 503 -11.49 -0.36 -28.28
C HIS A 503 -12.14 -0.90 -26.99
N GLY A 504 -12.52 -2.17 -26.98
CA GLY A 504 -13.16 -2.85 -25.85
C GLY A 504 -14.24 -3.82 -26.26
N TRP A 505 -15.01 -4.31 -25.29
CA TRP A 505 -15.90 -5.45 -25.45
C TRP A 505 -17.33 -5.28 -24.92
N THR A 506 -17.73 -4.06 -24.45
CA THR A 506 -19.16 -3.81 -24.20
C THR A 506 -19.92 -3.84 -25.53
N GLU A 507 -21.22 -4.14 -25.52
CA GLU A 507 -22.00 -4.24 -26.76
C GLU A 507 -21.85 -3.01 -27.70
N ALA A 508 -21.81 -1.82 -27.11
CA ALA A 508 -21.63 -0.58 -27.87
C ALA A 508 -20.19 -0.44 -28.42
N VAL A 509 -19.19 -0.90 -27.69
CA VAL A 509 -17.77 -0.76 -28.04
C VAL A 509 -17.29 -1.92 -28.90
N GLU A 510 -17.91 -3.11 -28.82
CA GLU A 510 -17.67 -4.22 -29.74
C GLU A 510 -17.96 -3.78 -31.18
N ALA A 511 -19.03 -3.00 -31.39
CA ALA A 511 -19.35 -2.41 -32.68
C ALA A 511 -18.24 -1.48 -33.24
N LEU A 512 -17.33 -1.00 -32.37
CA LEU A 512 -16.18 -0.16 -32.70
C LEU A 512 -14.85 -0.96 -32.76
N SER A 513 -14.92 -2.28 -32.54
CA SER A 513 -13.74 -3.15 -32.41
C SER A 513 -13.70 -4.23 -33.52
N PRO A 514 -13.39 -3.85 -34.76
CA PRO A 514 -13.37 -4.79 -35.92
C PRO A 514 -12.42 -6.00 -35.75
N GLU A 515 -11.40 -5.89 -34.88
CA GLU A 515 -10.48 -7.01 -34.61
C GLU A 515 -11.20 -8.26 -34.08
N ILE A 516 -12.20 -8.08 -33.18
CA ILE A 516 -12.87 -9.22 -32.54
C ILE A 516 -14.16 -9.64 -33.22
N GLY A 517 -14.64 -8.86 -34.17
CA GLY A 517 -15.95 -9.03 -34.87
C GLY A 517 -15.86 -9.68 -36.23
N ALA A 518 -14.84 -10.45 -36.53
CA ALA A 518 -14.70 -11.11 -37.83
C ALA A 518 -15.91 -12.00 -38.15
N GLY A 519 -16.83 -11.52 -38.98
CA GLY A 519 -18.05 -12.21 -39.40
C GLY A 519 -19.35 -11.67 -38.90
N ALA A 520 -19.35 -10.71 -37.94
CA ALA A 520 -20.58 -10.00 -37.60
C ALA A 520 -20.92 -8.98 -38.69
N ALA A 521 -22.16 -8.94 -39.12
CA ALA A 521 -22.64 -7.86 -39.97
C ALA A 521 -22.41 -6.52 -39.26
N TRP A 522 -21.58 -5.66 -39.84
CA TRP A 522 -21.24 -4.35 -39.28
C TRP A 522 -22.51 -3.57 -38.98
N ARG A 523 -22.50 -2.92 -37.86
CA ARG A 523 -23.59 -2.06 -37.43
C ARG A 523 -23.78 -0.94 -38.47
N PRO A 524 -25.00 -0.67 -38.95
CA PRO A 524 -25.27 0.27 -40.07
C PRO A 524 -24.73 1.67 -39.79
N HIS A 525 -24.50 2.05 -38.51
CA HIS A 525 -23.99 3.31 -38.07
C HIS A 525 -22.47 3.39 -37.88
N VAL A 526 -21.70 2.38 -38.27
CA VAL A 526 -20.22 2.36 -38.17
C VAL A 526 -19.58 2.25 -39.55
N ARG A 527 -18.50 2.99 -39.80
CA ARG A 527 -17.66 2.86 -41.01
C ARG A 527 -16.20 2.85 -40.60
N MET A 528 -15.44 2.04 -41.36
CA MET A 528 -14.01 1.89 -41.16
C MET A 528 -13.21 2.78 -42.08
N LEU A 529 -12.08 3.29 -41.59
CA LEU A 529 -11.01 3.91 -42.33
C LEU A 529 -9.86 2.92 -42.50
N THR A 530 -9.20 2.99 -43.65
CA THR A 530 -8.02 2.22 -43.94
C THR A 530 -6.84 2.65 -43.07
N ALA A 531 -6.12 1.69 -42.49
CA ALA A 531 -4.96 1.96 -41.68
C ALA A 531 -3.85 2.64 -42.50
N PRO A 532 -3.24 3.74 -41.99
CA PRO A 532 -2.22 4.49 -42.69
C PRO A 532 -0.85 3.80 -42.64
N ASP A 533 -0.81 2.55 -43.08
CA ASP A 533 0.40 1.72 -43.10
C ASP A 533 1.26 2.04 -44.31
N GLU A 534 2.38 2.72 -44.11
CA GLU A 534 3.33 3.05 -45.19
C GLU A 534 4.17 1.84 -45.62
N TYR A 535 4.15 0.73 -44.88
CA TYR A 535 4.93 -0.48 -45.24
C TYR A 535 4.11 -1.44 -46.08
N ARG A 536 2.87 -1.79 -45.71
CA ARG A 536 2.00 -2.75 -46.42
C ARG A 536 0.83 -2.12 -47.15
N GLY A 537 0.42 -0.94 -46.72
CA GLY A 537 -0.83 -0.34 -47.18
C GLY A 537 -0.81 0.13 -48.63
N PRO A 538 -1.94 0.66 -49.12
CA PRO A 538 -2.09 1.10 -50.51
C PRO A 538 -1.20 2.33 -50.86
N HIS A 539 -0.78 3.13 -49.88
CA HIS A 539 0.09 4.29 -50.07
C HIS A 539 1.39 4.06 -49.30
N ARG A 540 2.43 3.62 -50.02
CA ARG A 540 3.71 3.19 -49.40
C ARG A 540 4.74 4.29 -49.31
N ARG A 541 5.76 4.09 -48.46
CA ARG A 541 6.91 4.97 -48.28
C ARG A 541 7.51 5.36 -49.65
N GLY A 542 7.79 6.64 -49.82
CA GLY A 542 8.26 7.19 -51.10
C GLY A 542 7.16 7.72 -52.04
N SER A 543 5.88 7.50 -51.75
CA SER A 543 4.77 8.12 -52.45
C SER A 543 4.57 9.59 -51.97
N ASN A 544 4.09 10.43 -52.90
CA ASN A 544 3.73 11.82 -52.54
C ASN A 544 2.43 11.88 -51.77
N ASP A 545 2.33 12.84 -50.85
CA ASP A 545 1.10 13.16 -50.12
C ASP A 545 0.42 11.99 -49.39
N ILE A 546 1.21 11.05 -48.87
CA ILE A 546 0.72 9.83 -48.20
C ILE A 546 -0.28 10.17 -47.10
N ALA A 547 0.05 11.13 -46.22
CA ALA A 547 -0.83 11.56 -45.14
C ALA A 547 -2.19 12.08 -45.64
N ALA A 548 -2.17 12.90 -46.68
CA ALA A 548 -3.39 13.46 -47.28
C ALA A 548 -4.24 12.42 -47.94
N ARG A 549 -3.62 11.44 -48.60
CA ARG A 549 -4.33 10.32 -49.27
C ARG A 549 -5.03 9.42 -48.29
N TYR A 550 -4.33 9.02 -47.21
CA TYR A 550 -4.97 8.24 -46.13
C TYR A 550 -6.06 9.05 -45.39
N ALA A 551 -5.84 10.36 -45.14
CA ALA A 551 -6.83 11.19 -44.52
C ALA A 551 -8.09 11.38 -45.39
N ALA A 552 -7.97 11.35 -46.70
CA ALA A 552 -9.12 11.46 -47.65
C ALA A 552 -10.09 10.27 -47.58
N ASP A 553 -9.66 9.14 -47.01
CA ASP A 553 -10.53 8.00 -46.77
C ASP A 553 -11.68 8.31 -45.81
N ALA A 554 -11.47 9.30 -44.89
CA ALA A 554 -12.55 9.81 -44.06
C ALA A 554 -13.72 10.41 -44.85
N ASP A 555 -13.44 11.05 -45.96
CA ASP A 555 -14.51 11.60 -46.85
C ASP A 555 -15.38 10.51 -47.44
N ARG A 556 -14.79 9.38 -47.83
CA ARG A 556 -15.49 8.19 -48.30
C ARG A 556 -16.39 7.62 -47.20
N ALA A 557 -15.81 7.41 -46.01
CA ALA A 557 -16.53 6.85 -44.88
C ALA A 557 -17.67 7.75 -44.37
N ILE A 558 -17.49 9.07 -44.37
CA ILE A 558 -18.55 10.07 -44.04
C ILE A 558 -19.67 10.02 -45.04
N ARG A 559 -19.36 9.97 -46.37
CA ARG A 559 -20.41 9.85 -47.40
C ARG A 559 -21.19 8.56 -47.25
N SER A 560 -20.50 7.44 -47.01
CA SER A 560 -21.17 6.14 -46.84
C SER A 560 -22.03 6.08 -45.58
N LEU A 561 -21.68 6.79 -44.51
CA LEU A 561 -22.53 6.97 -43.33
C LEU A 561 -23.81 7.76 -43.70
N ALA A 562 -23.66 8.85 -44.45
CA ALA A 562 -24.78 9.67 -44.87
C ALA A 562 -25.77 8.94 -45.79
N GLU A 563 -25.27 8.15 -46.76
CA GLU A 563 -26.06 7.24 -47.60
C GLU A 563 -26.84 6.23 -46.76
N GLY A 564 -26.28 5.78 -45.62
CA GLY A 564 -26.93 4.92 -44.63
C GLY A 564 -27.88 5.63 -43.69
N GLY A 565 -28.10 6.93 -43.88
CA GLY A 565 -29.00 7.75 -43.01
C GLY A 565 -28.38 8.22 -41.68
N HIS A 566 -27.06 8.11 -41.53
CA HIS A 566 -26.33 8.47 -40.33
C HIS A 566 -25.37 9.65 -40.58
N LYS A 567 -25.31 10.60 -39.62
CA LYS A 567 -24.25 11.60 -39.58
C LYS A 567 -23.18 11.18 -38.55
N PRO A 568 -21.89 11.51 -38.76
CA PRO A 568 -20.86 11.16 -37.81
C PRO A 568 -21.09 11.87 -36.45
N ALA A 569 -21.17 11.12 -35.39
CA ALA A 569 -21.08 11.59 -34.03
C ALA A 569 -19.63 11.72 -33.61
N PHE A 570 -18.78 10.74 -34.01
CA PHE A 570 -17.36 10.75 -33.67
C PHE A 570 -16.52 9.88 -34.62
N PHE A 571 -15.22 10.17 -34.58
CA PHE A 571 -14.13 9.29 -34.98
C PHE A 571 -13.35 8.88 -33.74
N ILE A 572 -12.93 7.59 -33.63
CA ILE A 572 -12.07 7.09 -32.56
C ILE A 572 -10.89 6.33 -33.14
N ALA A 573 -9.69 6.60 -32.60
CA ALA A 573 -8.48 5.84 -32.87
C ALA A 573 -7.49 5.93 -31.71
N ASP A 574 -6.63 4.91 -31.55
CA ASP A 574 -5.37 5.03 -30.82
C ASP A 574 -4.27 5.61 -31.73
N ALA A 575 -3.39 6.42 -31.15
CA ALA A 575 -2.41 7.18 -31.93
C ALA A 575 -1.27 6.36 -32.55
N ALA A 576 -1.12 5.09 -32.13
CA ALA A 576 -0.07 4.19 -32.64
C ALA A 576 -0.63 2.99 -33.39
N LEU A 577 -1.96 2.91 -33.60
CA LEU A 577 -2.66 1.84 -34.31
C LEU A 577 -2.13 0.45 -33.92
N LEU A 578 -2.22 0.17 -32.61
CA LEU A 578 -1.54 -0.98 -32.00
C LEU A 578 -2.01 -2.32 -32.57
N THR A 579 -3.31 -2.52 -32.70
CA THR A 579 -3.88 -3.76 -33.24
C THR A 579 -3.63 -3.95 -34.73
N ASN A 580 -3.36 -2.86 -35.42
CA ASN A 580 -2.90 -2.89 -36.81
C ASN A 580 -1.41 -3.29 -36.94
N GLY A 581 -0.72 -3.52 -35.83
CA GLY A 581 0.68 -3.93 -35.79
C GLY A 581 1.66 -2.81 -35.43
N VAL A 582 1.26 -1.86 -34.57
CA VAL A 582 2.10 -0.72 -34.12
C VAL A 582 2.53 0.16 -35.31
N ILE A 583 1.60 0.88 -35.89
CA ILE A 583 1.87 1.68 -37.10
C ILE A 583 2.32 3.10 -36.70
N ASP A 584 3.49 3.51 -37.16
CA ASP A 584 3.90 4.92 -37.17
C ASP A 584 3.16 5.64 -38.33
N ALA A 585 2.00 6.18 -38.04
CA ALA A 585 1.19 6.88 -39.06
C ALA A 585 1.90 8.15 -39.58
N PRO A 586 1.77 8.47 -40.88
CA PRO A 586 2.44 9.62 -41.48
C PRO A 586 1.97 10.92 -40.84
N MET A 587 2.93 11.82 -40.54
CA MET A 587 2.62 13.13 -39.93
C MET A 587 1.61 13.91 -40.74
N GLY A 588 0.61 14.47 -40.06
CA GLY A 588 -0.50 15.20 -40.66
C GLY A 588 -1.71 14.36 -41.04
N TRP A 589 -1.61 13.02 -41.05
CA TRP A 589 -2.75 12.16 -41.32
C TRP A 589 -3.87 12.36 -40.30
N LEU A 590 -3.55 12.22 -39.00
CA LEU A 590 -4.56 12.31 -37.94
C LEU A 590 -5.23 13.69 -37.91
N LYS A 591 -4.44 14.75 -38.14
CA LYS A 591 -4.99 16.12 -38.32
C LYS A 591 -5.95 16.16 -39.48
N GLY A 592 -5.59 15.61 -40.62
CA GLY A 592 -6.44 15.59 -41.80
C GLY A 592 -7.76 14.85 -41.61
N VAL A 593 -7.76 13.78 -40.82
CA VAL A 593 -8.98 13.05 -40.41
C VAL A 593 -9.83 13.90 -39.48
N TYR A 594 -9.22 14.48 -38.42
CA TYR A 594 -9.92 15.32 -37.45
C TYR A 594 -10.61 16.51 -38.09
N ASP A 595 -9.92 17.21 -39.01
CA ASP A 595 -10.51 18.35 -39.74
C ASP A 595 -11.76 17.96 -40.54
N ARG A 596 -11.75 16.77 -41.18
CA ARG A 596 -12.89 16.26 -41.95
C ARG A 596 -14.07 15.85 -41.07
N VAL A 597 -13.78 15.16 -39.98
CA VAL A 597 -14.81 14.70 -39.04
C VAL A 597 -15.50 15.90 -38.39
N ARG A 598 -14.74 16.87 -37.92
CA ARG A 598 -15.28 18.10 -37.32
C ARG A 598 -16.07 18.92 -38.33
N LYS A 599 -15.60 19.01 -39.57
CA LYS A 599 -16.36 19.68 -40.65
C LYS A 599 -17.70 18.99 -40.91
N ALA A 600 -17.79 17.68 -40.72
CA ALA A 600 -19.04 16.91 -40.85
C ALA A 600 -19.90 16.92 -39.59
N GLY A 601 -19.50 17.65 -38.53
CA GLY A 601 -20.25 17.83 -37.28
C GLY A 601 -19.99 16.73 -36.25
N GLY A 602 -18.97 15.93 -36.43
CA GLY A 602 -18.54 14.89 -35.44
C GLY A 602 -17.42 15.36 -34.52
N LEU A 603 -17.21 14.63 -33.43
CA LEU A 603 -16.12 14.80 -32.48
C LEU A 603 -15.00 13.81 -32.76
N CYS A 604 -13.79 14.11 -32.20
CA CYS A 604 -12.62 13.26 -32.30
C CYS A 604 -12.27 12.71 -30.90
N ILE A 605 -12.23 11.39 -30.78
CA ILE A 605 -11.91 10.66 -29.55
C ILE A 605 -10.50 10.05 -29.69
N ALA A 606 -9.60 10.37 -28.75
CA ALA A 606 -8.32 9.68 -28.63
C ALA A 606 -8.44 8.52 -27.65
N ASP A 607 -8.13 7.32 -28.12
CA ASP A 607 -8.02 6.14 -27.27
C ASP A 607 -6.57 6.02 -26.76
N GLU A 608 -6.32 6.54 -25.55
CA GLU A 608 -5.01 6.53 -24.89
C GLU A 608 -4.85 5.37 -23.91
N VAL A 609 -5.72 4.37 -24.00
CA VAL A 609 -5.70 3.17 -23.14
C VAL A 609 -4.39 2.40 -23.25
N GLN A 610 -3.65 2.54 -24.34
CA GLN A 610 -2.39 1.85 -24.58
C GLN A 610 -1.22 2.78 -24.91
N THR A 611 -1.47 3.98 -25.40
CA THR A 611 -0.49 4.93 -25.92
C THR A 611 -0.09 6.02 -24.95
N GLY A 612 -0.95 6.31 -23.97
CA GLY A 612 -0.77 7.37 -22.99
C GLY A 612 0.21 7.07 -21.86
N PHE A 613 0.25 7.99 -20.92
CA PHE A 613 1.10 7.95 -19.71
C PHE A 613 2.61 7.88 -20.02
N GLY A 614 3.07 8.66 -20.99
CA GLY A 614 4.49 8.82 -21.28
C GLY A 614 5.16 7.65 -22.01
N ARG A 615 4.41 6.56 -22.35
CA ARG A 615 4.95 5.34 -22.97
C ARG A 615 5.76 5.59 -24.23
N GLN A 616 5.35 6.55 -25.05
CA GLN A 616 6.02 6.86 -26.30
C GLN A 616 7.23 7.80 -26.16
N GLY A 617 7.52 8.26 -24.94
CA GLY A 617 8.71 9.01 -24.55
C GLY A 617 8.64 10.51 -24.85
N ASP A 618 8.29 10.91 -26.05
CA ASP A 618 8.34 12.32 -26.48
C ASP A 618 7.15 13.17 -26.00
N ALA A 619 6.06 12.55 -25.53
CA ALA A 619 4.88 13.23 -25.02
C ALA A 619 4.17 12.36 -23.95
N MET A 620 3.35 12.99 -23.11
CA MET A 620 2.50 12.30 -22.13
C MET A 620 1.40 11.51 -22.83
N TRP A 621 0.82 12.08 -23.90
CA TRP A 621 -0.29 11.49 -24.65
C TRP A 621 0.11 11.24 -26.12
N GLY A 622 -0.34 10.10 -26.66
CA GLY A 622 0.02 9.71 -28.03
C GLY A 622 -0.49 10.67 -29.09
N PHE A 623 -1.66 11.29 -28.92
CA PHE A 623 -2.19 12.26 -29.86
C PHE A 623 -1.35 13.52 -30.02
N GLU A 624 -0.59 13.91 -28.99
CA GLU A 624 0.32 15.07 -29.03
C GLU A 624 1.43 14.89 -30.09
N LEU A 625 1.87 13.65 -30.28
CA LEU A 625 2.90 13.32 -31.28
C LEU A 625 2.45 13.57 -32.73
N HIS A 626 1.12 13.71 -32.94
CA HIS A 626 0.54 14.05 -34.23
C HIS A 626 0.15 15.52 -34.35
N GLY A 627 0.47 16.35 -33.32
CA GLY A 627 0.15 17.77 -33.28
C GLY A 627 -1.34 18.09 -33.32
N VAL A 628 -2.16 17.24 -32.69
CA VAL A 628 -3.63 17.40 -32.62
C VAL A 628 -4.12 17.43 -31.20
N THR A 629 -5.29 18.06 -31.00
CA THR A 629 -6.06 18.00 -29.74
C THR A 629 -7.38 17.31 -30.01
N PRO A 630 -7.68 16.18 -29.35
CA PRO A 630 -8.99 15.52 -29.46
C PRO A 630 -10.06 16.30 -28.69
N ASP A 631 -11.32 15.92 -28.89
CA ASP A 631 -12.45 16.45 -28.14
C ASP A 631 -12.69 15.66 -26.84
N ILE A 632 -12.33 14.37 -26.85
CA ILE A 632 -12.47 13.42 -25.75
C ILE A 632 -11.23 12.52 -25.69
N VAL A 633 -10.70 12.23 -24.50
CA VAL A 633 -9.58 11.31 -24.26
C VAL A 633 -10.06 10.16 -23.38
N CYS A 634 -9.84 8.91 -23.82
CA CYS A 634 -10.17 7.71 -23.07
C CYS A 634 -8.90 7.09 -22.45
N MET A 635 -8.99 6.65 -21.20
CA MET A 635 -7.88 6.06 -20.45
C MET A 635 -8.29 4.74 -19.78
N GLY A 636 -7.33 3.86 -19.61
CA GLY A 636 -7.49 2.58 -18.94
C GLY A 636 -6.10 1.98 -18.65
N LYS A 637 -5.99 0.68 -18.47
CA LYS A 637 -4.73 -0.07 -18.28
C LYS A 637 -3.65 0.63 -17.45
N PRO A 638 -2.78 1.55 -18.02
CA PRO A 638 -1.73 2.26 -17.29
C PRO A 638 -2.21 3.03 -16.07
N ILE A 639 -3.38 3.64 -16.18
CA ILE A 639 -3.92 4.61 -15.24
C ILE A 639 -3.99 4.11 -13.79
N GLY A 640 -4.18 2.80 -13.57
CA GLY A 640 -4.28 2.17 -12.24
C GLY A 640 -3.16 1.20 -11.92
N ASN A 641 -2.17 1.00 -12.82
CA ASN A 641 -1.08 0.02 -12.65
C ASN A 641 -1.56 -1.38 -12.23
N GLY A 642 -2.67 -1.84 -12.78
CA GLY A 642 -3.31 -3.12 -12.44
C GLY A 642 -4.54 -3.00 -11.53
N HIS A 643 -4.74 -1.88 -10.85
CA HIS A 643 -6.00 -1.59 -10.17
C HIS A 643 -7.08 -1.22 -11.20
N PRO A 644 -8.33 -1.74 -11.09
CA PRO A 644 -9.41 -1.39 -12.00
C PRO A 644 -9.73 0.11 -11.97
N LEU A 645 -9.36 0.81 -13.03
CA LEU A 645 -9.59 2.24 -13.20
C LEU A 645 -9.62 2.58 -14.70
N GLY A 646 -10.54 3.43 -15.08
CA GLY A 646 -10.64 4.07 -16.38
C GLY A 646 -11.10 5.51 -16.21
N ALA A 647 -10.83 6.34 -17.18
CA ALA A 647 -11.27 7.74 -17.16
C ALA A 647 -11.57 8.24 -18.56
N VAL A 648 -12.43 9.23 -18.61
CA VAL A 648 -12.66 10.11 -19.76
C VAL A 648 -12.31 11.53 -19.36
N VAL A 649 -11.46 12.19 -20.14
CA VAL A 649 -11.18 13.64 -19.99
C VAL A 649 -11.73 14.37 -21.22
N THR A 650 -12.51 15.42 -21.00
CA THR A 650 -13.18 16.16 -22.08
C THR A 650 -13.46 17.60 -21.68
N ARG A 651 -14.12 18.36 -22.57
CA ARG A 651 -14.56 19.71 -22.26
C ARG A 651 -15.88 19.70 -21.44
N PRO A 652 -16.06 20.64 -20.49
CA PRO A 652 -17.25 20.69 -19.63
C PRO A 652 -18.60 20.73 -20.39
N GLU A 653 -18.68 21.42 -21.52
CA GLU A 653 -19.90 21.53 -22.32
C GLU A 653 -20.29 20.17 -22.97
N ILE A 654 -19.32 19.28 -23.21
CA ILE A 654 -19.63 17.94 -23.73
C ILE A 654 -20.23 17.06 -22.61
N VAL A 655 -19.73 17.22 -21.39
CA VAL A 655 -20.31 16.53 -20.20
C VAL A 655 -21.73 17.07 -19.96
N GLN A 656 -21.90 18.39 -20.00
CA GLN A 656 -23.21 19.02 -19.77
C GLN A 656 -24.28 18.51 -20.77
N ALA A 657 -23.94 18.34 -22.04
CA ALA A 657 -24.87 17.82 -23.04
C ALA A 657 -25.37 16.38 -22.73
N LEU A 658 -24.57 15.56 -22.06
CA LEU A 658 -25.04 14.24 -21.59
C LEU A 658 -25.92 14.37 -20.36
N VAL A 659 -25.51 15.21 -19.37
CA VAL A 659 -26.22 15.40 -18.10
C VAL A 659 -27.62 15.98 -18.32
N ASP A 660 -27.78 16.88 -19.29
CA ASP A 660 -29.09 17.44 -19.67
C ASP A 660 -30.06 16.38 -20.18
N GLN A 661 -29.56 15.27 -20.67
CA GLN A 661 -30.38 14.19 -21.23
C GLN A 661 -30.54 13.00 -20.29
N ARG A 662 -29.52 12.71 -19.45
CA ARG A 662 -29.44 11.47 -18.65
C ARG A 662 -28.58 11.66 -17.40
N ILE A 663 -28.93 10.96 -16.35
CA ILE A 663 -28.08 10.82 -15.19
C ILE A 663 -26.91 9.88 -15.52
N PHE A 664 -25.68 10.31 -15.21
CA PHE A 664 -24.51 9.44 -15.19
C PHE A 664 -24.18 9.04 -13.75
N PHE A 665 -23.95 7.75 -13.54
CA PHE A 665 -23.47 7.20 -12.28
C PHE A 665 -22.72 5.90 -12.52
N SER A 666 -21.54 5.80 -11.94
CA SER A 666 -20.75 4.55 -11.84
C SER A 666 -20.56 4.24 -10.36
N THR A 667 -20.92 3.05 -9.92
CA THR A 667 -20.82 2.65 -8.50
C THR A 667 -19.37 2.68 -8.00
N PHE A 668 -18.44 2.23 -8.82
CA PHE A 668 -17.02 2.10 -8.44
C PHE A 668 -16.11 3.11 -9.14
N GLY A 669 -16.59 3.78 -10.18
CA GLY A 669 -15.80 4.79 -10.90
C GLY A 669 -15.47 5.97 -9.98
N GLY A 670 -14.18 6.29 -9.84
CA GLY A 670 -13.71 7.38 -8.98
C GLY A 670 -13.76 7.08 -7.47
N ASN A 671 -13.82 5.81 -7.05
CA ASN A 671 -13.70 5.49 -5.63
C ASN A 671 -12.32 5.88 -5.07
N ASN A 672 -12.25 6.10 -3.76
CA ASN A 672 -11.06 6.60 -3.09
C ASN A 672 -9.79 5.76 -3.37
N VAL A 673 -9.91 4.44 -3.34
CA VAL A 673 -8.77 3.53 -3.57
C VAL A 673 -8.28 3.58 -5.03
N ALA A 674 -9.20 3.65 -5.99
CA ALA A 674 -8.85 3.79 -7.40
C ALA A 674 -8.15 5.14 -7.67
N CYS A 675 -8.65 6.24 -7.07
CA CYS A 675 -8.02 7.56 -7.18
C CYS A 675 -6.62 7.57 -6.56
N ALA A 676 -6.46 6.96 -5.36
CA ALA A 676 -5.16 6.83 -4.72
C ALA A 676 -4.16 6.01 -5.58
N ALA A 677 -4.62 4.93 -6.23
CA ALA A 677 -3.79 4.18 -7.16
C ALA A 677 -3.37 5.03 -8.36
N GLY A 678 -4.30 5.78 -8.97
CA GLY A 678 -4.02 6.68 -10.09
C GLY A 678 -3.08 7.81 -9.75
N MET A 679 -3.24 8.45 -8.57
CA MET A 679 -2.32 9.46 -8.06
C MET A 679 -0.91 8.89 -7.91
N ALA A 680 -0.77 7.72 -7.28
CA ALA A 680 0.53 7.08 -7.10
C ALA A 680 1.20 6.71 -8.42
N VAL A 681 0.45 6.36 -9.47
CA VAL A 681 1.02 6.16 -10.81
C VAL A 681 1.61 7.45 -11.37
N LEU A 682 0.92 8.58 -11.24
CA LEU A 682 1.44 9.88 -11.68
C LEU A 682 2.68 10.29 -10.87
N ASP A 683 2.69 10.03 -9.56
CA ASP A 683 3.86 10.26 -8.70
C ASP A 683 5.09 9.52 -9.21
N VAL A 684 4.94 8.21 -9.46
CA VAL A 684 6.06 7.36 -9.91
C VAL A 684 6.55 7.79 -11.29
N LEU A 685 5.64 8.11 -12.22
CA LEU A 685 6.01 8.60 -13.56
C LEU A 685 6.90 9.84 -13.48
N GLU A 686 6.55 10.78 -12.61
CA GLU A 686 7.25 12.04 -12.42
C GLU A 686 8.56 11.86 -11.64
N GLN A 687 8.48 11.22 -10.46
CA GLN A 687 9.63 11.09 -9.54
C GLN A 687 10.74 10.21 -10.09
N GLU A 688 10.40 9.15 -10.83
CA GLU A 688 11.37 8.25 -11.43
C GLU A 688 11.72 8.62 -12.88
N GLY A 689 11.16 9.70 -13.44
CA GLY A 689 11.45 10.18 -14.79
C GLY A 689 11.15 9.17 -15.89
N LEU A 690 10.09 8.37 -15.71
CA LEU A 690 9.82 7.20 -16.55
C LEU A 690 9.46 7.53 -18.00
N GLN A 691 8.92 8.73 -18.27
CA GLN A 691 8.70 9.19 -19.65
C GLN A 691 10.03 9.39 -20.40
N GLU A 692 11.01 10.01 -19.78
CA GLU A 692 12.35 10.17 -20.39
C GLU A 692 13.06 8.82 -20.51
N ASN A 693 12.91 7.93 -19.51
CA ASN A 693 13.37 6.55 -19.61
C ASN A 693 12.80 5.84 -20.85
N ALA A 694 11.50 5.97 -21.10
CA ALA A 694 10.86 5.37 -22.26
C ALA A 694 11.44 5.90 -23.58
N LYS A 695 11.78 7.19 -23.63
CA LYS A 695 12.43 7.81 -24.78
C LYS A 695 13.82 7.26 -25.02
N VAL A 696 14.67 7.30 -24.00
CA VAL A 696 16.08 6.91 -24.08
C VAL A 696 16.23 5.42 -24.36
N VAL A 697 15.61 4.58 -23.52
CA VAL A 697 15.68 3.12 -23.63
C VAL A 697 14.96 2.64 -24.91
N GLY A 698 13.81 3.22 -25.25
CA GLY A 698 13.06 2.89 -26.44
C GLY A 698 13.82 3.23 -27.73
N THR A 699 14.58 4.34 -27.75
CA THR A 699 15.44 4.70 -28.89
C THR A 699 16.55 3.66 -29.08
N HIS A 700 17.24 3.29 -27.99
CA HIS A 700 18.25 2.23 -28.01
C HIS A 700 17.65 0.90 -28.49
N PHE A 701 16.50 0.50 -27.92
CA PHE A 701 15.82 -0.76 -28.23
C PHE A 701 15.46 -0.83 -29.73
N LYS A 702 14.81 0.19 -30.27
CA LYS A 702 14.43 0.26 -31.68
C LYS A 702 15.65 0.26 -32.61
N GLN A 703 16.69 1.02 -32.27
CA GLN A 703 17.91 1.07 -33.09
C GLN A 703 18.63 -0.29 -33.12
N SER A 704 18.72 -0.98 -31.99
CA SER A 704 19.34 -2.30 -31.91
C SER A 704 18.56 -3.35 -32.72
N LEU A 705 17.22 -3.30 -32.66
CA LEU A 705 16.37 -4.18 -33.50
C LEU A 705 16.53 -3.87 -34.99
N ARG A 706 16.72 -2.60 -35.39
CA ARG A 706 17.04 -2.24 -36.78
C ARG A 706 18.41 -2.76 -37.21
N THR A 707 19.39 -2.75 -36.33
CA THR A 707 20.70 -3.36 -36.58
C THR A 707 20.57 -4.87 -36.78
N LEU A 708 19.74 -5.51 -35.95
CA LEU A 708 19.43 -6.94 -36.06
C LEU A 708 18.76 -7.29 -37.40
N ALA A 709 17.94 -6.40 -37.97
CA ALA A 709 17.33 -6.56 -39.28
C ALA A 709 18.35 -6.69 -40.41
N GLY A 710 19.57 -6.20 -40.24
CA GLY A 710 20.68 -6.39 -41.18
C GLY A 710 21.22 -7.81 -41.21
N ARG A 711 20.99 -8.61 -40.15
CA ARG A 711 21.46 -9.99 -40.00
C ARG A 711 20.39 -11.05 -40.26
N HIS A 712 19.12 -10.72 -40.13
CA HIS A 712 18.00 -11.62 -40.26
C HIS A 712 17.05 -11.18 -41.36
N GLU A 713 16.95 -11.93 -42.44
CA GLU A 713 16.05 -11.67 -43.59
C GLU A 713 14.57 -11.74 -43.19
N TRP A 714 14.24 -12.45 -42.11
CA TRP A 714 12.91 -12.54 -41.54
C TRP A 714 12.35 -11.18 -41.08
N ILE A 715 13.21 -10.20 -40.69
CA ILE A 715 12.75 -8.89 -40.20
C ILE A 715 12.42 -7.98 -41.39
N GLY A 716 11.13 -7.71 -41.59
CA GLY A 716 10.64 -6.86 -42.68
C GLY A 716 10.63 -5.35 -42.30
N ASP A 717 10.13 -5.03 -41.09
CA ASP A 717 10.07 -3.64 -40.62
C ASP A 717 10.23 -3.56 -39.10
N VAL A 718 10.80 -2.44 -38.64
CA VAL A 718 10.93 -2.09 -37.20
C VAL A 718 10.39 -0.69 -36.99
N ARG A 719 9.26 -0.55 -36.31
CA ARG A 719 8.52 0.70 -36.15
C ARG A 719 8.06 0.93 -34.71
N GLY A 720 7.49 2.08 -34.41
CA GLY A 720 7.04 2.49 -33.10
C GLY A 720 7.90 3.56 -32.44
N ARG A 721 7.49 4.02 -31.24
CA ARG A 721 8.13 5.10 -30.47
C ARG A 721 8.24 4.74 -28.99
N GLY A 722 9.30 5.20 -28.34
CA GLY A 722 9.56 4.90 -26.95
C GLY A 722 9.54 3.40 -26.66
N LEU A 723 8.91 3.00 -25.57
CA LEU A 723 8.72 1.59 -25.18
C LEU A 723 7.42 0.99 -25.77
N LEU A 724 7.20 1.27 -27.04
CA LEU A 724 6.15 0.70 -27.87
C LEU A 724 6.72 0.41 -29.26
N VAL A 725 7.15 -0.84 -29.50
CA VAL A 725 7.84 -1.25 -30.70
C VAL A 725 7.14 -2.44 -31.35
N GLY A 726 6.94 -2.35 -32.65
CA GLY A 726 6.51 -3.43 -33.53
C GLY A 726 7.67 -3.96 -34.36
N LEU A 727 7.93 -5.26 -34.28
CA LEU A 727 8.92 -5.97 -35.13
C LEU A 727 8.14 -6.89 -36.07
N GLU A 728 8.05 -6.51 -37.34
CA GLU A 728 7.30 -7.27 -38.35
C GLU A 728 8.13 -8.34 -39.02
N LEU A 729 7.65 -9.57 -39.04
CA LEU A 729 8.32 -10.69 -39.68
C LEU A 729 7.69 -11.04 -41.02
N VAL A 730 8.53 -11.26 -42.02
CA VAL A 730 8.14 -11.61 -43.39
C VAL A 730 8.97 -12.78 -43.87
N ARG A 731 8.42 -13.60 -44.78
CA ARG A 731 9.16 -14.65 -45.46
C ARG A 731 10.01 -14.14 -46.62
N ASP A 732 9.54 -13.05 -47.21
CA ASP A 732 10.24 -12.38 -48.31
C ASP A 732 10.00 -10.84 -48.21
N ARG A 733 11.06 -10.08 -48.24
CA ARG A 733 11.01 -8.61 -48.10
C ARG A 733 10.46 -7.90 -49.35
N LYS A 734 10.41 -8.54 -50.51
CA LYS A 734 9.90 -7.92 -51.74
C LYS A 734 8.39 -8.12 -51.87
N SER A 735 7.91 -9.32 -51.68
CA SER A 735 6.50 -9.67 -51.74
C SER A 735 5.78 -9.26 -50.43
N LEU A 736 6.52 -9.08 -49.34
CA LEU A 736 6.03 -8.81 -47.98
C LEU A 736 5.15 -9.99 -47.47
N GLU A 737 5.43 -11.22 -47.89
CA GLU A 737 4.66 -12.39 -47.44
C GLU A 737 4.75 -12.52 -45.91
N PRO A 738 3.60 -12.49 -45.18
CA PRO A 738 3.62 -12.53 -43.73
C PRO A 738 4.14 -13.86 -43.17
N ALA A 739 5.03 -13.79 -42.17
CA ALA A 739 5.61 -14.98 -41.53
C ALA A 739 4.85 -15.35 -40.25
N ALA A 740 3.51 -15.53 -40.32
CA ALA A 740 2.64 -15.74 -39.16
C ALA A 740 3.01 -16.98 -38.33
N ALA A 741 3.26 -18.12 -39.00
CA ALA A 741 3.62 -19.37 -38.34
C ALA A 741 4.99 -19.27 -37.65
N GLU A 742 5.95 -18.64 -38.33
CA GLU A 742 7.29 -18.39 -37.82
C GLU A 742 7.26 -17.44 -36.63
N THR A 743 6.45 -16.36 -36.70
CA THR A 743 6.24 -15.43 -35.59
C THR A 743 5.72 -16.17 -34.37
N LYS A 744 4.77 -17.08 -34.52
CA LYS A 744 4.27 -17.90 -33.40
C LYS A 744 5.37 -18.78 -32.79
N ARG A 745 6.24 -19.37 -33.66
CA ARG A 745 7.43 -20.12 -33.18
C ARG A 745 8.39 -19.22 -32.39
N VAL A 746 8.68 -18.03 -32.90
CA VAL A 746 9.52 -17.02 -32.21
C VAL A 746 8.95 -16.65 -30.87
N VAL A 747 7.65 -16.35 -30.76
CA VAL A 747 6.96 -16.02 -29.49
C VAL A 747 7.12 -17.14 -28.47
N ASN A 748 6.91 -18.39 -28.86
CA ASN A 748 7.07 -19.55 -27.97
C ASN A 748 8.55 -19.74 -27.56
N ARG A 749 9.46 -19.55 -28.50
CA ARG A 749 10.89 -19.69 -28.23
C ARG A 749 11.43 -18.60 -27.31
N MET A 750 11.00 -17.34 -27.50
CA MET A 750 11.33 -16.25 -26.59
C MET A 750 10.86 -16.54 -25.16
N ARG A 751 9.64 -17.08 -24.98
CA ARG A 751 9.17 -17.55 -23.67
C ARG A 751 10.13 -18.59 -23.08
N ASP A 752 10.61 -19.56 -23.86
CA ASP A 752 11.56 -20.58 -23.39
C ASP A 752 12.92 -19.97 -23.02
N LEU A 753 13.30 -18.87 -23.65
CA LEU A 753 14.47 -18.06 -23.32
C LEU A 753 14.25 -17.11 -22.13
N GLY A 754 13.02 -17.07 -21.58
CA GLY A 754 12.68 -16.24 -20.42
C GLY A 754 12.24 -14.82 -20.75
N VAL A 755 11.78 -14.56 -21.98
CA VAL A 755 11.27 -13.27 -22.45
C VAL A 755 9.83 -13.43 -22.94
N LEU A 756 8.90 -12.67 -22.37
CA LEU A 756 7.48 -12.76 -22.72
C LEU A 756 7.08 -11.68 -23.72
N THR A 757 6.50 -12.09 -24.82
CA THR A 757 5.90 -11.21 -25.85
C THR A 757 4.71 -11.90 -26.50
N ALA A 758 4.03 -11.22 -27.42
CA ALA A 758 2.96 -11.79 -28.24
C ALA A 758 3.03 -11.26 -29.68
N SER A 759 2.32 -11.92 -30.58
CA SER A 759 2.13 -11.42 -31.93
C SER A 759 0.89 -10.56 -32.04
N GLU A 760 0.91 -9.62 -32.97
CA GLU A 760 -0.16 -8.66 -33.27
C GLU A 760 -0.27 -8.40 -34.77
N GLY A 761 -1.24 -7.58 -35.14
CA GLY A 761 -1.50 -7.17 -36.54
C GLY A 761 -2.42 -8.10 -37.30
N PRO A 762 -2.98 -7.64 -38.45
CA PRO A 762 -3.96 -8.35 -39.24
C PRO A 762 -3.52 -9.74 -39.69
N HIS A 763 -2.22 -9.95 -39.78
CA HIS A 763 -1.62 -11.22 -40.23
C HIS A 763 -0.96 -12.02 -39.10
N GLY A 764 -0.99 -11.51 -37.82
CA GLY A 764 -0.36 -12.17 -36.71
C GLY A 764 1.17 -12.32 -36.83
N ASN A 765 1.82 -11.45 -37.59
CA ASN A 765 3.25 -11.52 -37.94
C ASN A 765 4.09 -10.37 -37.35
N VAL A 766 3.55 -9.58 -36.43
CA VAL A 766 4.26 -8.51 -35.76
C VAL A 766 4.50 -8.87 -34.31
N LEU A 767 5.74 -8.94 -33.83
CA LEU A 767 6.05 -9.03 -32.42
C LEU A 767 5.73 -7.68 -31.77
N LYS A 768 4.86 -7.71 -30.78
CA LYS A 768 4.43 -6.54 -30.02
C LYS A 768 5.29 -6.40 -28.76
N LEU A 769 6.25 -5.49 -28.80
CA LEU A 769 7.22 -5.26 -27.74
C LEU A 769 6.80 -4.01 -26.95
N ARG A 770 6.19 -4.24 -25.79
CA ARG A 770 5.54 -3.19 -24.98
C ARG A 770 5.69 -3.48 -23.50
N PRO A 771 6.92 -3.41 -22.95
CA PRO A 771 7.19 -3.68 -21.55
C PRO A 771 6.57 -2.64 -20.61
N PRO A 772 6.57 -2.87 -19.27
CA PRO A 772 6.42 -1.81 -18.29
C PRO A 772 7.40 -0.66 -18.55
N ILE A 773 7.01 0.58 -18.27
CA ILE A 773 7.80 1.77 -18.64
C ILE A 773 9.08 1.94 -17.80
N CYS A 774 9.21 1.21 -16.68
CA CYS A 774 10.42 1.09 -15.87
C CYS A 774 11.50 0.17 -16.47
N PHE A 775 11.30 -0.27 -17.72
CA PHE A 775 12.20 -1.15 -18.47
C PHE A 775 13.58 -0.54 -18.65
N THR A 776 14.63 -1.30 -18.33
CA THR A 776 16.00 -0.80 -18.41
C THR A 776 16.69 -1.12 -19.74
N ARG A 777 17.84 -0.49 -19.98
CA ARG A 777 18.65 -0.75 -21.16
C ARG A 777 19.16 -2.19 -21.19
N GLU A 778 19.59 -2.73 -20.05
CA GLU A 778 20.06 -4.12 -19.93
C GLU A 778 18.93 -5.10 -20.24
N GLN A 779 17.70 -4.78 -19.87
CA GLN A 779 16.52 -5.58 -20.17
C GLN A 779 16.17 -5.53 -21.68
N ALA A 780 16.39 -4.37 -22.30
CA ALA A 780 16.30 -4.25 -23.77
C ALA A 780 17.33 -5.13 -24.47
N ASP A 781 18.58 -5.11 -24.02
CA ASP A 781 19.66 -5.93 -24.58
C ASP A 781 19.38 -7.44 -24.40
N LEU A 782 18.85 -7.86 -23.25
CA LEU A 782 18.38 -9.25 -23.03
C LEU A 782 17.28 -9.63 -24.02
N THR A 783 16.34 -8.72 -24.29
CA THR A 783 15.25 -8.97 -25.24
C THR A 783 15.78 -9.09 -26.66
N ILE A 784 16.71 -8.22 -27.06
CA ILE A 784 17.35 -8.26 -28.38
C ILE A 784 18.09 -9.58 -28.57
N ALA A 785 18.86 -10.03 -27.57
CA ALA A 785 19.55 -11.32 -27.61
C ALA A 785 18.56 -12.50 -27.75
N ALA A 786 17.42 -12.47 -27.06
CA ALA A 786 16.40 -13.48 -27.20
C ALA A 786 15.73 -13.49 -28.57
N VAL A 787 15.49 -12.32 -29.18
CA VAL A 787 14.98 -12.18 -30.55
C VAL A 787 16.00 -12.73 -31.54
N ASP A 788 17.28 -12.36 -31.41
CA ASP A 788 18.38 -12.82 -32.28
C ASP A 788 18.49 -14.33 -32.27
N GLN A 789 18.51 -14.93 -31.07
CA GLN A 789 18.57 -16.37 -30.93
C GLN A 789 17.33 -17.05 -31.51
N ALA A 790 16.12 -16.58 -31.20
CA ALA A 790 14.88 -17.18 -31.68
C ALA A 790 14.76 -17.11 -33.21
N LEU A 791 15.25 -16.04 -33.85
CA LEU A 791 15.26 -15.93 -35.32
C LEU A 791 16.34 -16.77 -35.95
N SER A 792 17.50 -16.97 -35.29
CA SER A 792 18.57 -17.85 -35.78
C SER A 792 18.18 -19.34 -35.79
N GLU A 793 17.18 -19.71 -35.01
CA GLU A 793 16.66 -21.09 -34.89
C GLU A 793 15.44 -21.37 -35.83
N LEU A 794 14.99 -20.38 -36.62
CA LEU A 794 13.92 -20.57 -37.62
C LEU A 794 14.39 -21.36 -38.80
#